data_2f1e2e2b76bbb627dcf085c5ab6f82a6
#
_entry.id   2f1e2e2b76bbb627dcf085c5ab6f82a6
#
_cell.length_a   1.000
_cell.length_b   1.000
_cell.length_c   1.000
_cell.angle_alpha   90.00
_cell.angle_beta   90.00
_cell.angle_gamma   90.00
#
_symmetry.space_group_name_H-M   'P 1'
#
loop_
_entity.id
_entity.type
_entity.pdbx_description
1 polymer ?
#
loop_
_entity_poly.entity_id
_entity_poly.type
_entity_poly.pdbx_seq_one_letter_code
_entity_poly.pdbx_strand_id
1 'polypeptide(L)'
;DEVFAKKGKFEADEIPAATQIFTPNWIVKYMVQNTVGRIYLDNNPYTTLAYKEKWQYLVEPAEPTPAEAILHYNELTDLKVADLACGSGHILNECFDLLYDLYITEGYTRVEAITHIFQDNLTGIDLDPRAQQLSLFALTLKACQRDHSFVDAHCLPRVLTMPKVQLLPLPADTRLAVEIDAVNTLLKDADSLGSIMKFDLTPAAREWVVSRAEENEAAALVIALTEQYDALVMNPPYMGSGNMNEVLSKYVKDNYEEVKADLFSVFMALAIERLKVHGRYGMINMQSWMFLSSFEKLRKTLLDNYHIENMLHLGPRTFDELSGEVVQNAAFVVAKHTAQQGGMYFRLLDGKSCADKEQMFLNYTGQGTKIYYPNVPQANFEKIPGCPIGYWVSKCFMNVFCNSKKLVMSHDVKKGIDTGKNEIFLRYWYEVSNCLLSLSTSTKKWFTYIKGGDFKRWYGNIELVVNWEDDGREIRKYPTSTIRNQQYMKREAITWTLLSSKCGISARYVEPNCLFDNNGSSAFPLADKYYLCAFLNSKVANVCLSILNPTLAFQVGNIASLPYKNSQYKSEIEKIAFQNIFISKYDWISHETSWDFQQNELISLIDFSEEDLATVSLTVLCNTTSHSDVATQQADENPCAAKLQDLVERYHKKWNTLFMQLHANEEELNRQFIDIYGLQDELTPDVPLNEITILQQDEVSIEGNALKWHDEVILKQLLSYAAGVWMGRYRLDKSGLHIAHPNPTTEELEPYTYNGHTIEIDDDGIFPLMAADSGFTDNACLRTAQFVSDVFGAEYQVENLNYIERTFGKTIEQYWQKDFWKDHKKMYQNRPIYWLFASKKGTFQCIAYLHRMTPYTPERIRSK
;
A
#
# COMPACT_ATOMS: atom_id res chain seq x y z
N ASP A 1 5.03 -18.35 15.08
CA ASP A 1 5.06 -16.89 15.37
C ASP A 1 6.49 -16.33 15.31
N GLU A 2 7.49 -17.02 15.84
CA GLU A 2 8.90 -16.54 15.84
C GLU A 2 9.47 -16.45 14.42
N VAL A 3 9.18 -17.43 13.54
CA VAL A 3 9.63 -17.45 12.15
C VAL A 3 8.98 -16.32 11.33
N PHE A 4 7.70 -16.04 11.55
CA PHE A 4 7.00 -14.92 10.88
C PHE A 4 7.47 -13.54 11.38
N ALA A 5 7.99 -13.44 12.59
CA ALA A 5 8.56 -12.21 13.14
C ALA A 5 9.97 -11.90 12.62
N LYS A 6 10.66 -12.87 12.01
CA LYS A 6 12.02 -12.75 11.50
C LYS A 6 12.08 -11.79 10.31
N LYS A 7 12.90 -10.75 10.43
CA LYS A 7 13.23 -9.87 9.31
C LYS A 7 14.48 -10.40 8.61
N GLY A 8 14.32 -10.96 7.40
CA GLY A 8 15.45 -11.42 6.62
C GLY A 8 15.15 -12.69 5.82
N LYS A 9 16.21 -13.37 5.38
CA LYS A 9 16.11 -14.61 4.63
C LYS A 9 15.80 -15.80 5.54
N PHE A 10 15.00 -16.73 5.05
CA PHE A 10 14.70 -17.99 5.74
C PHE A 10 15.77 -19.05 5.46
N GLU A 11 16.15 -19.79 6.48
CA GLU A 11 16.98 -20.98 6.30
C GLU A 11 16.13 -22.15 5.77
N ALA A 12 16.78 -23.22 5.28
CA ALA A 12 16.08 -24.35 4.65
C ALA A 12 15.05 -25.02 5.58
N ASP A 13 15.36 -25.17 6.84
CA ASP A 13 14.50 -25.77 7.87
C ASP A 13 13.36 -24.85 8.36
N GLU A 14 13.45 -23.54 8.08
CA GLU A 14 12.42 -22.55 8.38
C GLU A 14 11.37 -22.43 7.25
N ILE A 15 11.72 -22.79 6.02
CA ILE A 15 10.84 -22.65 4.85
C ILE A 15 9.47 -23.33 5.07
N PRO A 16 9.37 -24.57 5.52
CA PRO A 16 8.09 -25.22 5.75
C PRO A 16 7.22 -24.46 6.76
N ALA A 17 7.82 -24.03 7.87
CA ALA A 17 7.09 -23.31 8.93
C ALA A 17 6.63 -21.91 8.47
N ALA A 18 7.40 -21.25 7.60
CA ALA A 18 7.09 -19.93 7.07
C ALA A 18 6.01 -19.93 5.98
N THR A 19 5.72 -21.09 5.37
CA THR A 19 4.85 -21.19 4.20
C THR A 19 3.62 -22.06 4.39
N GLN A 20 3.46 -22.67 5.57
CA GLN A 20 2.35 -23.58 5.87
C GLN A 20 1.05 -22.81 6.15
N ILE A 21 0.08 -22.87 5.23
CA ILE A 21 -1.25 -22.25 5.33
C ILE A 21 -2.29 -23.28 4.93
N PHE A 22 -3.26 -23.57 5.82
CA PHE A 22 -4.32 -24.53 5.54
C PHE A 22 -5.41 -23.92 4.66
N THR A 23 -5.66 -24.54 3.51
CA THR A 23 -6.72 -24.13 2.59
C THR A 23 -8.10 -24.47 3.13
N PRO A 24 -9.06 -23.53 3.20
CA PRO A 24 -10.43 -23.82 3.59
C PRO A 24 -11.06 -24.92 2.71
N ASN A 25 -11.78 -25.84 3.32
CA ASN A 25 -12.28 -27.07 2.67
C ASN A 25 -13.14 -26.78 1.43
N TRP A 26 -14.01 -25.76 1.46
CA TRP A 26 -14.83 -25.41 0.32
C TRP A 26 -14.03 -24.96 -0.90
N ILE A 27 -12.88 -24.27 -0.69
CA ILE A 27 -11.96 -23.86 -1.76
C ILE A 27 -11.24 -25.07 -2.34
N VAL A 28 -10.85 -26.03 -1.47
CA VAL A 28 -10.28 -27.30 -1.94
C VAL A 28 -11.27 -28.04 -2.83
N LYS A 29 -12.53 -28.17 -2.38
CA LYS A 29 -13.62 -28.78 -3.19
C LYS A 29 -13.82 -28.06 -4.51
N TYR A 30 -13.83 -26.71 -4.48
CA TYR A 30 -13.90 -25.93 -5.71
C TYR A 30 -12.76 -26.31 -6.67
N MET A 31 -11.51 -26.32 -6.22
CA MET A 31 -10.36 -26.64 -7.08
C MET A 31 -10.47 -28.06 -7.63
N VAL A 32 -10.76 -29.05 -6.80
CA VAL A 32 -10.83 -30.46 -7.19
C VAL A 32 -12.00 -30.75 -8.15
N GLN A 33 -13.20 -30.19 -7.88
CA GLN A 33 -14.38 -30.37 -8.72
C GLN A 33 -14.21 -29.73 -10.10
N ASN A 34 -13.51 -28.59 -10.18
CA ASN A 34 -13.27 -27.85 -11.42
C ASN A 34 -11.99 -28.29 -12.18
N THR A 35 -11.21 -29.21 -11.65
CA THR A 35 -10.07 -29.85 -12.34
C THR A 35 -10.37 -31.30 -12.63
N VAL A 36 -10.16 -32.20 -11.67
CA VAL A 36 -10.39 -33.65 -11.81
C VAL A 36 -11.83 -33.94 -12.20
N GLY A 37 -12.79 -33.30 -11.50
CA GLY A 37 -14.23 -33.45 -11.79
C GLY A 37 -14.57 -33.00 -13.21
N ARG A 38 -14.04 -31.86 -13.66
CA ARG A 38 -14.29 -31.36 -15.04
C ARG A 38 -13.72 -32.28 -16.10
N ILE A 39 -12.49 -32.81 -15.92
CA ILE A 39 -11.90 -33.80 -16.84
C ILE A 39 -12.80 -35.03 -16.96
N TYR A 40 -13.33 -35.52 -15.84
CA TYR A 40 -14.25 -36.65 -15.86
C TYR A 40 -15.57 -36.33 -16.62
N LEU A 41 -16.16 -35.18 -16.38
CA LEU A 41 -17.42 -34.75 -17.01
C LEU A 41 -17.28 -34.54 -18.52
N ASP A 42 -16.15 -34.00 -18.96
CA ASP A 42 -15.87 -33.79 -20.38
C ASP A 42 -15.80 -35.12 -21.14
N ASN A 43 -15.32 -36.20 -20.47
CA ASN A 43 -15.31 -37.56 -21.03
C ASN A 43 -16.62 -38.33 -20.83
N ASN A 44 -17.45 -37.95 -19.83
CA ASN A 44 -18.68 -38.62 -19.44
C ASN A 44 -19.85 -37.64 -19.37
N PRO A 45 -20.28 -37.00 -20.49
CA PRO A 45 -21.25 -35.91 -20.47
C PRO A 45 -22.66 -36.32 -20.01
N TYR A 46 -22.96 -37.62 -20.00
CA TYR A 46 -24.23 -38.19 -19.58
C TYR A 46 -24.26 -38.72 -18.15
N THR A 47 -23.15 -38.55 -17.42
CA THR A 47 -23.06 -38.99 -16.00
C THR A 47 -24.06 -38.26 -15.11
N THR A 48 -24.59 -38.94 -14.13
CA THR A 48 -25.49 -38.38 -13.12
C THR A 48 -24.77 -37.87 -11.85
N LEU A 49 -23.44 -38.02 -11.80
CA LEU A 49 -22.65 -37.60 -10.62
C LEU A 49 -22.62 -36.11 -10.39
N ALA A 50 -22.72 -35.32 -11.45
CA ALA A 50 -22.59 -33.87 -11.44
C ALA A 50 -23.83 -33.12 -10.96
N TYR A 51 -24.70 -33.75 -10.14
CA TYR A 51 -25.80 -33.01 -9.55
C TYR A 51 -25.31 -31.98 -8.57
N LYS A 52 -25.89 -30.76 -8.63
CA LYS A 52 -25.62 -29.61 -7.74
C LYS A 52 -25.59 -29.97 -6.24
N GLU A 53 -26.33 -31.00 -5.86
CA GLU A 53 -26.36 -31.51 -4.48
C GLU A 53 -25.08 -32.20 -4.02
N LYS A 54 -24.31 -32.82 -4.94
CA LYS A 54 -23.04 -33.50 -4.61
C LYS A 54 -21.81 -32.60 -4.84
N TRP A 55 -21.78 -31.84 -5.94
CA TRP A 55 -20.64 -30.97 -6.36
C TRP A 55 -21.06 -29.51 -6.36
N GLN A 56 -21.33 -28.99 -5.15
CA GLN A 56 -21.84 -27.62 -4.93
C GLN A 56 -20.91 -26.52 -5.42
N TYR A 57 -19.63 -26.83 -5.57
CA TYR A 57 -18.60 -25.86 -5.97
C TYR A 57 -18.14 -26.01 -7.42
N LEU A 58 -18.81 -26.89 -8.19
CA LEU A 58 -18.59 -27.01 -9.62
C LEU A 58 -19.13 -25.76 -10.34
N VAL A 59 -18.30 -25.13 -11.15
CA VAL A 59 -18.69 -23.99 -11.99
C VAL A 59 -19.13 -24.52 -13.35
N GLU A 60 -20.36 -24.22 -13.73
CA GLU A 60 -20.87 -24.56 -15.07
C GLU A 60 -20.27 -23.56 -16.09
N PRO A 61 -19.55 -24.01 -17.13
CA PRO A 61 -19.06 -23.12 -18.18
C PRO A 61 -20.23 -22.60 -19.02
N ALA A 62 -20.09 -21.42 -19.63
CA ALA A 62 -21.12 -20.86 -20.51
C ALA A 62 -21.35 -21.72 -21.76
N GLU A 63 -20.27 -22.35 -22.23
CA GLU A 63 -20.27 -23.27 -23.38
C GLU A 63 -19.47 -24.53 -23.02
N PRO A 64 -19.85 -25.71 -23.53
CA PRO A 64 -19.11 -26.95 -23.32
C PRO A 64 -17.63 -26.81 -23.75
N THR A 65 -16.74 -27.59 -23.12
CA THR A 65 -15.35 -27.69 -23.55
C THR A 65 -15.31 -28.12 -25.02
N PRO A 66 -14.59 -27.39 -25.93
CA PRO A 66 -14.45 -27.77 -27.32
C PRO A 66 -13.88 -29.18 -27.46
N ALA A 67 -14.38 -29.97 -28.40
CA ALA A 67 -14.00 -31.38 -28.58
C ALA A 67 -12.46 -31.55 -28.74
N GLU A 68 -11.81 -30.60 -29.42
CA GLU A 68 -10.37 -30.60 -29.63
C GLU A 68 -9.58 -30.22 -28.38
N ALA A 69 -10.24 -29.71 -27.34
CA ALA A 69 -9.61 -29.28 -26.07
C ALA A 69 -9.90 -30.27 -24.91
N ILE A 70 -10.63 -31.37 -25.19
CA ILE A 70 -10.90 -32.40 -24.20
C ILE A 70 -9.65 -33.28 -24.02
N LEU A 71 -9.23 -33.45 -22.76
CA LEU A 71 -8.23 -34.44 -22.39
C LEU A 71 -8.90 -35.82 -22.37
N HIS A 72 -8.52 -36.71 -23.28
CA HIS A 72 -9.06 -38.08 -23.34
C HIS A 72 -8.17 -39.05 -22.57
N TYR A 73 -8.79 -39.98 -21.86
CA TYR A 73 -8.18 -41.13 -21.20
C TYR A 73 -9.00 -42.39 -21.50
N ASN A 74 -8.41 -43.55 -21.43
CA ASN A 74 -9.15 -44.83 -21.73
C ASN A 74 -9.85 -45.37 -20.48
N GLU A 75 -9.14 -45.40 -19.35
CA GLU A 75 -9.62 -45.88 -18.05
C GLU A 75 -9.31 -44.89 -16.97
N LEU A 76 -10.03 -44.90 -15.84
CA LEU A 76 -9.73 -44.01 -14.69
C LEU A 76 -8.33 -44.17 -14.14
N THR A 77 -7.70 -45.35 -14.28
CA THR A 77 -6.32 -45.66 -13.92
C THR A 77 -5.29 -44.83 -14.68
N ASP A 78 -5.64 -44.36 -15.89
CA ASP A 78 -4.76 -43.51 -16.70
C ASP A 78 -4.68 -42.05 -16.17
N LEU A 79 -5.66 -41.66 -15.34
CA LEU A 79 -5.80 -40.28 -14.86
C LEU A 79 -4.79 -39.96 -13.75
N LYS A 80 -3.76 -39.18 -14.03
CA LYS A 80 -2.70 -38.78 -13.08
C LYS A 80 -3.01 -37.46 -12.42
N VAL A 81 -3.12 -37.46 -11.10
CA VAL A 81 -3.44 -36.27 -10.28
C VAL A 81 -2.33 -36.03 -9.27
N ALA A 82 -1.83 -34.80 -9.14
CA ALA A 82 -0.81 -34.51 -8.14
C ALA A 82 -1.01 -33.21 -7.40
N ASP A 83 -0.45 -33.19 -6.19
CA ASP A 83 -0.17 -31.99 -5.39
C ASP A 83 1.34 -31.93 -5.11
N LEU A 84 2.03 -30.95 -5.71
CA LEU A 84 3.49 -30.81 -5.63
C LEU A 84 3.96 -30.03 -4.39
N ALA A 85 3.03 -29.62 -3.51
CA ALA A 85 3.28 -28.95 -2.25
C ALA A 85 2.18 -29.37 -1.24
N CYS A 86 2.03 -30.67 -1.03
CA CYS A 86 0.81 -31.27 -0.48
C CYS A 86 0.59 -31.02 1.03
N GLY A 87 1.58 -30.54 1.75
CA GLY A 87 1.48 -30.36 3.20
C GLY A 87 1.00 -31.61 3.91
N SER A 88 0.04 -31.47 4.79
CA SER A 88 -0.60 -32.59 5.50
C SER A 88 -1.63 -33.38 4.66
N GLY A 89 -1.66 -33.18 3.34
CA GLY A 89 -2.48 -33.96 2.40
C GLY A 89 -3.94 -33.50 2.33
N HIS A 90 -4.26 -32.29 2.73
CA HIS A 90 -5.64 -31.80 2.76
C HIS A 90 -6.31 -31.82 1.37
N ILE A 91 -5.58 -31.35 0.35
CA ILE A 91 -6.05 -31.38 -1.05
C ILE A 91 -6.12 -32.80 -1.58
N LEU A 92 -5.10 -33.64 -1.30
CA LEU A 92 -5.08 -35.05 -1.72
C LEU A 92 -6.24 -35.82 -1.13
N ASN A 93 -6.64 -35.55 0.10
CA ASN A 93 -7.81 -36.17 0.74
C ASN A 93 -9.12 -35.88 -0.01
N GLU A 94 -9.28 -34.68 -0.55
CA GLU A 94 -10.46 -34.33 -1.34
C GLU A 94 -10.39 -34.92 -2.74
N CYS A 95 -9.21 -34.98 -3.36
CA CYS A 95 -8.99 -35.71 -4.61
C CYS A 95 -9.32 -37.21 -4.45
N PHE A 96 -8.92 -37.81 -3.33
CA PHE A 96 -9.26 -39.21 -3.01
C PHE A 96 -10.77 -39.42 -2.95
N ASP A 97 -11.51 -38.57 -2.23
CA ASP A 97 -12.96 -38.71 -2.11
C ASP A 97 -13.66 -38.57 -3.47
N LEU A 98 -13.24 -37.61 -4.29
CA LEU A 98 -13.81 -37.44 -5.63
C LEU A 98 -13.50 -38.65 -6.52
N LEU A 99 -12.26 -39.12 -6.61
CA LEU A 99 -11.84 -40.27 -7.41
C LEU A 99 -12.56 -41.54 -6.92
N TYR A 100 -12.67 -41.74 -5.60
CA TYR A 100 -13.41 -42.90 -5.05
C TYR A 100 -14.87 -42.94 -5.52
N ASP A 101 -15.54 -41.78 -5.48
CA ASP A 101 -16.93 -41.70 -5.99
C ASP A 101 -16.99 -42.00 -7.49
N LEU A 102 -15.99 -41.62 -8.29
CA LEU A 102 -15.91 -41.94 -9.72
C LEU A 102 -15.76 -43.45 -9.95
N TYR A 103 -14.78 -44.09 -9.26
CA TYR A 103 -14.58 -45.54 -9.39
C TYR A 103 -15.82 -46.37 -8.98
N ILE A 104 -16.45 -46.01 -7.87
CA ILE A 104 -17.68 -46.71 -7.44
C ILE A 104 -18.80 -46.51 -8.47
N THR A 105 -18.88 -45.35 -9.12
CA THR A 105 -19.88 -45.11 -10.19
C THR A 105 -19.61 -45.94 -11.43
N GLU A 106 -18.34 -46.19 -11.74
CA GLU A 106 -17.94 -47.08 -12.85
C GLU A 106 -18.01 -48.59 -12.50
N GLY A 107 -18.36 -48.92 -11.26
CA GLY A 107 -18.65 -50.28 -10.84
C GLY A 107 -17.49 -51.05 -10.22
N TYR A 108 -16.41 -50.42 -9.90
CA TYR A 108 -15.27 -51.01 -9.18
C TYR A 108 -15.63 -51.32 -7.72
N THR A 109 -15.05 -52.36 -7.18
CA THR A 109 -15.17 -52.67 -5.75
C THR A 109 -14.42 -51.60 -4.91
N ARG A 110 -14.78 -51.51 -3.63
CA ARG A 110 -14.17 -50.51 -2.73
C ARG A 110 -12.65 -50.67 -2.63
N VAL A 111 -12.18 -51.90 -2.50
CA VAL A 111 -10.72 -52.19 -2.37
C VAL A 111 -10.00 -51.93 -3.67
N GLU A 112 -10.53 -52.30 -4.82
CA GLU A 112 -9.98 -51.96 -6.14
C GLU A 112 -9.90 -50.48 -6.34
N ALA A 113 -10.98 -49.74 -6.07
CA ALA A 113 -11.00 -48.25 -6.15
C ALA A 113 -9.90 -47.63 -5.32
N ILE A 114 -9.73 -48.01 -4.05
CA ILE A 114 -8.70 -47.46 -3.18
C ILE A 114 -7.30 -47.83 -3.67
N THR A 115 -7.11 -49.08 -4.13
CA THR A 115 -5.81 -49.53 -4.64
C THR A 115 -5.38 -48.73 -5.88
N HIS A 116 -6.29 -48.58 -6.85
CA HIS A 116 -5.99 -47.77 -8.04
C HIS A 116 -5.73 -46.30 -7.71
N ILE A 117 -6.50 -45.71 -6.80
CA ILE A 117 -6.28 -44.32 -6.39
C ILE A 117 -4.86 -44.14 -5.85
N PHE A 118 -4.38 -45.06 -5.02
CA PHE A 118 -3.06 -44.97 -4.38
C PHE A 118 -1.90 -45.34 -5.31
N GLN A 119 -2.07 -46.32 -6.18
CA GLN A 119 -1.00 -46.80 -7.07
C GLN A 119 -0.94 -46.05 -8.38
N ASP A 120 -2.11 -45.70 -8.96
CA ASP A 120 -2.20 -45.23 -10.33
C ASP A 120 -2.49 -43.74 -10.41
N ASN A 121 -3.34 -43.17 -9.53
CA ASN A 121 -3.84 -41.83 -9.71
C ASN A 121 -3.09 -40.76 -8.89
N LEU A 122 -3.02 -40.87 -7.55
CA LEU A 122 -2.57 -39.81 -6.69
C LEU A 122 -1.07 -39.76 -6.47
N THR A 123 -0.50 -38.57 -6.58
CA THR A 123 0.88 -38.30 -6.18
C THR A 123 0.94 -37.06 -5.30
N GLY A 124 1.54 -37.15 -4.12
CA GLY A 124 1.86 -36.02 -3.24
C GLY A 124 3.33 -35.80 -3.14
N ILE A 125 3.79 -34.54 -3.09
CA ILE A 125 5.19 -34.18 -2.81
C ILE A 125 5.20 -33.05 -1.78
N ASP A 126 6.01 -33.18 -0.74
CA ASP A 126 6.25 -32.11 0.22
C ASP A 126 7.71 -32.00 0.65
N LEU A 127 8.14 -30.82 1.06
CA LEU A 127 9.48 -30.57 1.57
C LEU A 127 9.67 -31.12 2.99
N ASP A 128 8.59 -31.06 3.83
CA ASP A 128 8.64 -31.45 5.24
C ASP A 128 8.26 -32.92 5.41
N PRO A 129 9.18 -33.77 5.92
CA PRO A 129 8.89 -35.18 6.22
C PRO A 129 7.75 -35.40 7.21
N ARG A 130 7.51 -34.43 8.11
CA ARG A 130 6.39 -34.51 9.09
C ARG A 130 5.06 -34.32 8.39
N ALA A 131 5.01 -33.38 7.45
CA ALA A 131 3.85 -33.15 6.62
C ALA A 131 3.54 -34.37 5.75
N GLN A 132 4.56 -34.97 5.12
CA GLN A 132 4.43 -36.25 4.38
C GLN A 132 3.82 -37.35 5.27
N GLN A 133 4.33 -37.56 6.47
CA GLN A 133 3.80 -38.59 7.41
C GLN A 133 2.35 -38.34 7.77
N LEU A 134 1.96 -37.07 8.01
CA LEU A 134 0.58 -36.72 8.28
C LEU A 134 -0.33 -36.96 7.07
N SER A 135 0.16 -36.66 5.88
CA SER A 135 -0.55 -36.90 4.63
C SER A 135 -0.77 -38.41 4.39
N LEU A 136 0.26 -39.22 4.56
CA LEU A 136 0.17 -40.69 4.50
C LEU A 136 -0.85 -41.24 5.50
N PHE A 137 -0.77 -40.80 6.73
CA PHE A 137 -1.70 -41.20 7.78
C PHE A 137 -3.15 -40.80 7.44
N ALA A 138 -3.39 -39.57 7.02
CA ALA A 138 -4.72 -39.08 6.71
C ALA A 138 -5.37 -39.83 5.54
N LEU A 139 -4.61 -40.05 4.44
CA LEU A 139 -5.07 -40.83 3.29
C LEU A 139 -5.35 -42.29 3.64
N THR A 140 -4.47 -42.94 4.41
CA THR A 140 -4.66 -44.32 4.86
C THR A 140 -5.88 -44.43 5.78
N LEU A 141 -6.08 -43.49 6.69
CA LEU A 141 -7.26 -43.45 7.56
C LEU A 141 -8.53 -43.30 6.74
N LYS A 142 -8.53 -42.45 5.72
CA LYS A 142 -9.65 -42.28 4.81
C LYS A 142 -9.97 -43.56 4.03
N ALA A 143 -8.96 -44.24 3.53
CA ALA A 143 -9.12 -45.55 2.88
C ALA A 143 -9.79 -46.54 3.82
N CYS A 144 -9.30 -46.67 5.07
CA CYS A 144 -9.89 -47.59 6.09
C CYS A 144 -11.33 -47.18 6.48
N GLN A 145 -11.68 -45.89 6.41
CA GLN A 145 -13.07 -45.46 6.61
C GLN A 145 -14.01 -45.91 5.46
N ARG A 146 -13.48 -45.99 4.24
CA ARG A 146 -14.25 -46.46 3.07
C ARG A 146 -14.36 -48.00 3.07
N ASP A 147 -13.30 -48.73 3.46
CA ASP A 147 -13.27 -50.18 3.60
C ASP A 147 -12.26 -50.64 4.66
N HIS A 148 -12.75 -51.27 5.74
CA HIS A 148 -11.88 -51.71 6.83
C HIS A 148 -10.91 -52.84 6.40
N SER A 149 -11.27 -53.62 5.37
CA SER A 149 -10.40 -54.72 4.88
C SER A 149 -9.20 -54.21 4.08
N PHE A 150 -9.18 -52.94 3.72
CA PHE A 150 -8.08 -52.32 2.99
C PHE A 150 -6.75 -52.40 3.75
N VAL A 151 -6.76 -52.46 5.09
CA VAL A 151 -5.54 -52.61 5.90
C VAL A 151 -4.74 -53.85 5.48
N ASP A 152 -5.41 -54.91 5.06
CA ASP A 152 -4.77 -56.16 4.62
C ASP A 152 -4.18 -56.07 3.21
N ALA A 153 -4.51 -55.06 2.46
CA ALA A 153 -4.00 -54.85 1.08
C ALA A 153 -2.53 -54.43 0.99
N HIS A 154 -1.94 -53.98 2.13
CA HIS A 154 -0.56 -53.49 2.22
C HIS A 154 -0.18 -52.44 1.16
N CYS A 155 -1.16 -51.64 0.73
CA CYS A 155 -0.99 -50.62 -0.29
C CYS A 155 -0.93 -49.23 0.41
N LEU A 156 0.13 -48.48 0.18
CA LEU A 156 0.30 -47.11 0.72
C LEU A 156 0.12 -46.07 -0.39
N PRO A 157 -0.41 -44.89 -0.03
CA PRO A 157 -0.49 -43.78 -0.98
C PRO A 157 0.89 -43.27 -1.38
N ARG A 158 1.05 -42.84 -2.63
CA ARG A 158 2.30 -42.27 -3.15
C ARG A 158 2.50 -40.83 -2.70
N VAL A 159 3.02 -40.64 -1.48
CA VAL A 159 3.41 -39.30 -0.95
C VAL A 159 4.89 -39.27 -0.68
N LEU A 160 5.62 -38.44 -1.38
CA LEU A 160 7.08 -38.37 -1.41
C LEU A 160 7.59 -37.12 -0.67
N THR A 161 8.81 -37.22 -0.13
CA THR A 161 9.52 -36.08 0.45
C THR A 161 10.94 -35.99 -0.06
N MET A 162 11.67 -34.95 0.32
CA MET A 162 13.05 -34.76 -0.12
C MET A 162 13.98 -35.76 0.53
N PRO A 163 14.80 -36.50 -0.24
CA PRO A 163 15.68 -37.53 0.28
C PRO A 163 16.82 -36.88 1.08
N LYS A 164 16.99 -37.28 2.34
CA LYS A 164 18.08 -36.78 3.18
C LYS A 164 19.41 -37.56 3.07
N VAL A 165 19.37 -38.79 2.63
CA VAL A 165 20.53 -39.70 2.77
C VAL A 165 20.81 -40.56 1.53
N GLN A 166 19.80 -40.86 0.73
CA GLN A 166 19.95 -41.83 -0.38
C GLN A 166 19.96 -41.09 -1.73
N LEU A 167 21.19 -40.90 -2.28
CA LEU A 167 21.36 -40.46 -3.67
C LEU A 167 21.22 -41.67 -4.62
N LEU A 168 21.06 -41.40 -5.91
CA LEU A 168 21.01 -42.41 -6.96
C LEU A 168 22.37 -43.09 -7.08
N PRO A 169 22.44 -44.43 -7.16
CA PRO A 169 23.70 -45.13 -7.44
C PRO A 169 24.19 -44.77 -8.85
N LEU A 170 25.52 -44.63 -8.99
CA LEU A 170 26.09 -44.32 -10.29
C LEU A 170 26.16 -45.57 -11.18
N PRO A 171 25.76 -45.48 -12.44
CA PRO A 171 25.92 -46.59 -13.41
C PRO A 171 27.37 -46.83 -13.80
N ALA A 172 27.67 -48.03 -14.33
CA ALA A 172 29.00 -48.39 -14.84
C ALA A 172 29.34 -47.66 -16.16
N ASP A 173 28.34 -47.25 -16.94
CA ASP A 173 28.54 -46.44 -18.15
C ASP A 173 28.95 -45.03 -17.78
N THR A 174 30.08 -44.57 -18.28
CA THR A 174 30.71 -43.30 -17.92
C THR A 174 29.84 -42.09 -18.33
N ARG A 175 29.13 -42.14 -19.47
CA ARG A 175 28.26 -41.05 -19.93
C ARG A 175 27.02 -40.93 -19.03
N LEU A 176 26.39 -42.06 -18.80
CA LEU A 176 25.22 -42.16 -17.97
C LEU A 176 25.59 -41.79 -16.50
N ALA A 177 26.78 -42.18 -16.03
CA ALA A 177 27.26 -41.79 -14.70
C ALA A 177 27.40 -40.29 -14.53
N VAL A 178 27.86 -39.54 -15.52
CA VAL A 178 27.95 -38.08 -15.48
C VAL A 178 26.56 -37.45 -15.40
N GLU A 179 25.60 -37.99 -16.11
CA GLU A 179 24.21 -37.50 -16.09
C GLU A 179 23.54 -37.75 -14.72
N ILE A 180 23.69 -38.96 -14.19
CA ILE A 180 23.17 -39.30 -12.85
C ILE A 180 23.88 -38.51 -11.73
N ASP A 181 25.17 -38.21 -11.87
CA ASP A 181 25.91 -37.38 -10.91
C ASP A 181 25.39 -35.91 -10.93
N ALA A 182 25.00 -35.41 -12.10
CA ALA A 182 24.34 -34.09 -12.21
C ALA A 182 22.99 -34.08 -11.48
N VAL A 183 22.19 -35.16 -11.63
CA VAL A 183 20.93 -35.33 -10.88
C VAL A 183 21.22 -35.36 -9.37
N ASN A 184 22.23 -36.16 -8.94
CA ASN A 184 22.61 -36.22 -7.54
C ASN A 184 23.12 -34.88 -6.98
N THR A 185 23.77 -34.08 -7.80
CA THR A 185 24.25 -32.75 -7.42
C THR A 185 23.09 -31.83 -7.12
N LEU A 186 22.01 -31.87 -7.92
CA LEU A 186 20.80 -31.09 -7.67
C LEU A 186 20.02 -31.62 -6.45
N LEU A 187 19.98 -32.95 -6.27
CA LEU A 187 19.33 -33.57 -5.11
C LEU A 187 19.98 -33.22 -3.75
N LYS A 188 21.27 -32.84 -3.73
CA LYS A 188 21.93 -32.35 -2.49
C LYS A 188 21.32 -31.06 -1.95
N ASP A 189 20.72 -30.25 -2.82
CA ASP A 189 20.06 -29.00 -2.46
C ASP A 189 18.53 -29.14 -2.34
N ALA A 190 18.02 -30.38 -2.33
CA ALA A 190 16.58 -30.67 -2.37
C ALA A 190 15.80 -30.08 -1.19
N ASP A 191 16.42 -29.98 0.00
CA ASP A 191 15.85 -29.37 1.20
C ASP A 191 15.56 -27.85 1.07
N SER A 192 16.29 -27.18 0.17
CA SER A 192 16.08 -25.76 -0.16
C SER A 192 15.21 -25.59 -1.40
N LEU A 193 15.29 -26.49 -2.37
CA LEU A 193 14.66 -26.37 -3.68
C LEU A 193 13.27 -27.01 -3.74
N GLY A 194 13.05 -28.10 -3.05
CA GLY A 194 11.77 -28.81 -3.06
C GLY A 194 11.36 -29.25 -4.47
N SER A 195 10.06 -29.19 -4.73
CA SER A 195 9.46 -29.67 -5.99
C SER A 195 9.80 -28.83 -7.23
N ILE A 196 10.47 -27.68 -7.08
CA ILE A 196 10.80 -26.82 -8.24
C ILE A 196 12.02 -27.29 -9.02
N MET A 197 12.68 -28.37 -8.58
CA MET A 197 13.81 -28.95 -9.28
C MET A 197 13.44 -29.43 -10.68
N LYS A 198 14.27 -29.11 -11.67
CA LYS A 198 14.13 -29.54 -13.05
C LYS A 198 15.21 -30.57 -13.38
N PHE A 199 14.77 -31.73 -13.82
CA PHE A 199 15.66 -32.80 -14.27
C PHE A 199 15.46 -33.01 -15.78
N ASP A 200 16.53 -32.87 -16.53
CA ASP A 200 16.55 -33.08 -17.97
C ASP A 200 17.24 -34.46 -18.22
N LEU A 201 16.41 -35.50 -18.32
CA LEU A 201 16.88 -36.88 -18.41
C LEU A 201 16.85 -37.39 -19.84
N THR A 202 17.96 -37.91 -20.31
CA THR A 202 17.95 -38.73 -21.54
C THR A 202 17.09 -39.98 -21.34
N PRO A 203 16.60 -40.62 -22.42
CA PRO A 203 15.84 -41.88 -22.31
C PRO A 203 16.57 -42.96 -21.49
N ALA A 204 17.88 -43.06 -21.65
CA ALA A 204 18.72 -44.02 -20.92
C ALA A 204 18.78 -43.69 -19.41
N ALA A 205 18.96 -42.42 -19.06
CA ALA A 205 18.93 -41.95 -17.66
C ALA A 205 17.55 -42.19 -17.02
N ARG A 206 16.49 -41.91 -17.77
CA ARG A 206 15.13 -42.16 -17.31
C ARG A 206 14.88 -43.64 -17.03
N GLU A 207 15.28 -44.54 -17.95
CA GLU A 207 15.18 -46.01 -17.76
C GLU A 207 15.98 -46.43 -16.52
N TRP A 208 17.22 -45.94 -16.34
CA TRP A 208 18.05 -46.17 -15.15
C TRP A 208 17.36 -45.77 -13.87
N VAL A 209 16.74 -44.58 -13.82
CA VAL A 209 16.05 -44.07 -12.64
C VAL A 209 14.78 -44.90 -12.37
N VAL A 210 13.97 -45.19 -13.39
CA VAL A 210 12.72 -45.99 -13.28
C VAL A 210 13.02 -47.37 -12.72
N SER A 211 14.08 -48.03 -13.19
CA SER A 211 14.43 -49.37 -12.68
C SER A 211 14.84 -49.46 -11.22
N ARG A 212 14.91 -48.33 -10.53
CA ARG A 212 15.30 -48.21 -9.11
C ARG A 212 14.24 -47.58 -8.23
N ALA A 213 13.10 -47.17 -8.80
CA ALA A 213 12.08 -46.38 -8.10
C ALA A 213 11.47 -47.14 -6.90
N GLU A 214 11.39 -48.47 -6.96
CA GLU A 214 10.85 -49.30 -5.89
C GLU A 214 11.80 -49.39 -4.67
N GLU A 215 13.10 -49.27 -4.88
CA GLU A 215 14.14 -49.48 -3.86
C GLU A 215 14.80 -48.17 -3.41
N ASN A 216 14.59 -47.06 -4.15
CA ASN A 216 15.30 -45.80 -3.92
C ASN A 216 14.34 -44.62 -3.93
N GLU A 217 14.15 -43.93 -2.79
CA GLU A 217 13.26 -42.76 -2.64
C GLU A 217 13.66 -41.60 -3.56
N ALA A 218 14.95 -41.37 -3.80
CA ALA A 218 15.40 -40.33 -4.69
C ALA A 218 14.99 -40.63 -6.15
N ALA A 219 15.03 -41.91 -6.56
CA ALA A 219 14.55 -42.32 -7.87
C ALA A 219 13.04 -42.11 -8.01
N ALA A 220 12.28 -42.51 -7.02
CA ALA A 220 10.81 -42.28 -6.99
C ALA A 220 10.48 -40.80 -7.06
N LEU A 221 11.21 -39.94 -6.34
CA LEU A 221 11.05 -38.48 -6.38
C LEU A 221 11.38 -37.89 -7.76
N VAL A 222 12.51 -38.27 -8.35
CA VAL A 222 12.94 -37.78 -9.69
C VAL A 222 11.89 -38.17 -10.75
N ILE A 223 11.34 -39.39 -10.70
CA ILE A 223 10.25 -39.79 -11.59
C ILE A 223 9.04 -38.88 -11.38
N ALA A 224 8.57 -38.70 -10.14
CA ALA A 224 7.40 -37.87 -9.85
C ALA A 224 7.61 -36.39 -10.30
N LEU A 225 8.81 -35.86 -10.14
CA LEU A 225 9.16 -34.50 -10.59
C LEU A 225 9.36 -34.37 -12.11
N THR A 226 9.50 -35.49 -12.84
CA THR A 226 9.61 -35.51 -14.32
C THR A 226 8.36 -36.04 -15.02
N GLU A 227 7.39 -36.55 -14.27
CA GLU A 227 6.08 -37.00 -14.75
C GLU A 227 5.23 -35.84 -15.22
N GLN A 228 4.32 -36.11 -16.19
CA GLN A 228 3.28 -35.20 -16.61
C GLN A 228 1.93 -35.70 -16.09
N TYR A 229 1.16 -34.75 -15.55
CA TYR A 229 -0.10 -35.00 -14.89
C TYR A 229 -1.29 -34.50 -15.71
N ASP A 230 -2.42 -35.13 -15.56
CA ASP A 230 -3.70 -34.73 -16.16
C ASP A 230 -4.33 -33.58 -15.36
N ALA A 231 -4.21 -33.69 -14.02
CA ALA A 231 -4.65 -32.63 -13.11
C ALA A 231 -3.59 -32.33 -12.05
N LEU A 232 -3.38 -31.04 -11.76
CA LEU A 232 -2.58 -30.56 -10.65
C LEU A 232 -3.46 -29.70 -9.75
N VAL A 233 -3.48 -29.97 -8.45
CA VAL A 233 -4.26 -29.17 -7.49
C VAL A 233 -3.38 -28.83 -6.31
N MET A 234 -3.11 -27.55 -6.05
CA MET A 234 -2.15 -27.17 -5.03
C MET A 234 -2.39 -25.81 -4.40
N ASN A 235 -1.89 -25.66 -3.18
CA ASN A 235 -1.66 -24.40 -2.50
C ASN A 235 -0.15 -24.22 -2.33
N PRO A 236 0.56 -23.57 -3.27
CA PRO A 236 2.00 -23.45 -3.23
C PRO A 236 2.49 -22.53 -2.11
N PRO A 237 3.76 -22.60 -1.69
CA PRO A 237 4.33 -21.70 -0.71
C PRO A 237 4.38 -20.25 -1.20
N TYR A 238 4.03 -19.29 -0.32
CA TYR A 238 4.13 -17.84 -0.58
C TYR A 238 5.43 -17.30 0.01
N MET A 239 6.40 -17.00 -0.84
CA MET A 239 7.70 -16.47 -0.42
C MET A 239 8.27 -15.53 -1.47
N GLY A 240 8.24 -14.23 -1.16
CA GLY A 240 8.86 -13.21 -2.03
C GLY A 240 10.37 -13.41 -2.13
N SER A 241 10.94 -13.03 -3.27
CA SER A 241 12.38 -13.23 -3.59
C SER A 241 13.34 -12.64 -2.54
N GLY A 242 12.92 -11.62 -1.78
CA GLY A 242 13.72 -11.04 -0.69
C GLY A 242 13.94 -11.96 0.51
N ASN A 243 13.06 -12.95 0.69
CA ASN A 243 13.09 -13.88 1.83
C ASN A 243 13.71 -15.25 1.47
N MET A 244 13.98 -15.50 0.18
CA MET A 244 14.62 -16.73 -0.28
C MET A 244 16.08 -16.81 0.20
N ASN A 245 16.52 -17.99 0.64
CA ASN A 245 17.92 -18.23 0.93
C ASN A 245 18.79 -18.14 -0.35
N GLU A 246 20.10 -18.23 -0.20
CA GLU A 246 21.02 -18.01 -1.32
C GLU A 246 20.91 -19.07 -2.42
N VAL A 247 20.74 -20.35 -2.04
CA VAL A 247 20.60 -21.49 -2.94
C VAL A 247 19.31 -21.35 -3.75
N LEU A 248 18.18 -21.19 -3.07
CA LEU A 248 16.87 -21.03 -3.70
C LEU A 248 16.80 -19.79 -4.60
N SER A 249 17.29 -18.65 -4.12
CA SER A 249 17.30 -17.40 -4.88
C SER A 249 18.12 -17.50 -6.18
N LYS A 250 19.28 -18.16 -6.11
CA LYS A 250 20.12 -18.41 -7.29
C LYS A 250 19.41 -19.36 -8.26
N TYR A 251 18.91 -20.49 -7.77
CA TYR A 251 18.25 -21.48 -8.60
C TYR A 251 17.02 -20.92 -9.34
N VAL A 252 16.17 -20.17 -8.61
CA VAL A 252 14.98 -19.52 -9.18
C VAL A 252 15.38 -18.48 -10.23
N LYS A 253 16.43 -17.71 -10.00
CA LYS A 253 16.94 -16.74 -10.97
C LYS A 253 17.46 -17.41 -12.25
N ASP A 254 18.14 -18.52 -12.13
CA ASP A 254 18.77 -19.22 -13.25
C ASP A 254 17.75 -20.04 -14.08
N ASN A 255 16.70 -20.62 -13.44
CA ASN A 255 15.76 -21.55 -14.08
C ASN A 255 14.33 -20.98 -14.27
N TYR A 256 13.97 -19.90 -13.57
CA TYR A 256 12.62 -19.32 -13.54
C TYR A 256 12.65 -17.78 -13.57
N GLU A 257 13.55 -17.19 -14.38
CA GLU A 257 13.80 -15.74 -14.36
C GLU A 257 12.54 -14.89 -14.54
N GLU A 258 11.59 -15.32 -15.37
CA GLU A 258 10.38 -14.56 -15.68
C GLU A 258 9.35 -14.50 -14.54
N VAL A 259 9.45 -15.45 -13.61
CA VAL A 259 8.53 -15.63 -12.46
C VAL A 259 9.24 -15.59 -11.11
N LYS A 260 10.47 -15.09 -11.06
CA LYS A 260 11.35 -15.08 -9.87
C LYS A 260 10.86 -14.19 -8.71
N ALA A 261 9.80 -13.43 -8.89
CA ALA A 261 9.36 -12.43 -7.91
C ALA A 261 8.81 -13.07 -6.63
N ASP A 262 8.15 -14.21 -6.75
CA ASP A 262 7.61 -14.96 -5.62
C ASP A 262 7.56 -16.47 -5.95
N LEU A 263 7.66 -17.31 -4.91
CA LEU A 263 7.71 -18.76 -5.09
C LEU A 263 6.40 -19.33 -5.63
N PHE A 264 5.23 -18.77 -5.25
CA PHE A 264 3.96 -19.22 -5.83
C PHE A 264 3.93 -19.07 -7.36
N SER A 265 4.57 -18.02 -7.90
CA SER A 265 4.63 -17.82 -9.35
C SER A 265 5.56 -18.81 -10.06
N VAL A 266 6.60 -19.29 -9.35
CA VAL A 266 7.43 -20.39 -9.82
C VAL A 266 6.61 -21.67 -9.92
N PHE A 267 5.75 -21.95 -8.91
CA PHE A 267 4.85 -23.10 -8.96
C PHE A 267 3.77 -22.99 -10.06
N MET A 268 3.32 -21.77 -10.41
CA MET A 268 2.45 -21.60 -11.59
C MET A 268 3.16 -22.02 -12.89
N ALA A 269 4.42 -21.64 -13.08
CA ALA A 269 5.22 -22.03 -14.23
C ALA A 269 5.51 -23.55 -14.20
N LEU A 270 5.85 -24.11 -13.03
CA LEU A 270 6.03 -25.54 -12.83
C LEU A 270 4.77 -26.33 -13.20
N ALA A 271 3.60 -25.90 -12.75
CA ALA A 271 2.32 -26.55 -13.06
C ALA A 271 2.10 -26.65 -14.58
N ILE A 272 2.37 -25.56 -15.30
CA ILE A 272 2.27 -25.54 -16.78
C ILE A 272 3.23 -26.54 -17.43
N GLU A 273 4.46 -26.64 -16.92
CA GLU A 273 5.45 -27.59 -17.43
C GLU A 273 5.06 -29.05 -17.18
N ARG A 274 4.51 -29.33 -16.00
CA ARG A 274 4.14 -30.71 -15.58
C ARG A 274 2.76 -31.16 -16.01
N LEU A 275 1.96 -30.27 -16.58
CA LEU A 275 0.63 -30.58 -17.05
C LEU A 275 0.68 -31.18 -18.47
N LYS A 276 -0.09 -32.27 -18.71
CA LYS A 276 -0.30 -32.78 -20.07
C LYS A 276 -1.08 -31.76 -20.92
N VAL A 277 -0.99 -31.84 -22.22
CA VAL A 277 -1.83 -31.08 -23.15
C VAL A 277 -3.31 -31.36 -22.83
N HIS A 278 -4.14 -30.32 -22.79
CA HIS A 278 -5.55 -30.35 -22.36
C HIS A 278 -5.79 -30.70 -20.89
N GLY A 279 -4.74 -30.91 -20.08
CA GLY A 279 -4.82 -31.04 -18.64
C GLY A 279 -5.22 -29.74 -17.95
N ARG A 280 -5.58 -29.82 -16.66
CA ARG A 280 -6.03 -28.69 -15.85
C ARG A 280 -5.23 -28.57 -14.56
N TYR A 281 -4.92 -27.34 -14.14
CA TYR A 281 -4.46 -27.12 -12.76
C TYR A 281 -5.38 -26.17 -12.02
N GLY A 282 -5.68 -26.52 -10.76
CA GLY A 282 -6.36 -25.68 -9.78
C GLY A 282 -5.38 -25.19 -8.72
N MET A 283 -5.34 -23.89 -8.48
CA MET A 283 -4.39 -23.31 -7.56
C MET A 283 -5.02 -22.17 -6.75
N ILE A 284 -4.66 -22.08 -5.47
CA ILE A 284 -4.90 -20.88 -4.67
C ILE A 284 -3.56 -20.22 -4.37
N ASN A 285 -3.46 -18.89 -4.62
CA ASN A 285 -2.26 -18.13 -4.33
C ASN A 285 -2.56 -16.65 -4.07
N MET A 286 -1.51 -15.84 -3.88
CA MET A 286 -1.64 -14.39 -3.74
C MET A 286 -2.22 -13.77 -5.00
N GLN A 287 -3.29 -12.97 -4.89
CA GLN A 287 -3.92 -12.27 -6.04
C GLN A 287 -2.99 -11.30 -6.77
N SER A 288 -1.83 -10.98 -6.20
CA SER A 288 -0.87 -10.01 -6.74
C SER A 288 -0.40 -10.32 -8.17
N TRP A 289 -0.38 -11.61 -8.58
CA TRP A 289 -0.05 -11.99 -9.95
C TRP A 289 -1.03 -11.46 -10.99
N MET A 290 -2.28 -11.21 -10.61
CA MET A 290 -3.31 -10.67 -11.49
C MET A 290 -3.00 -9.24 -11.97
N PHE A 291 -2.20 -8.47 -11.23
CA PHE A 291 -2.07 -7.02 -11.42
C PHE A 291 -0.63 -6.50 -11.46
N LEU A 292 0.27 -6.98 -10.59
CA LEU A 292 1.61 -6.40 -10.46
C LEU A 292 2.45 -6.58 -11.72
N SER A 293 3.24 -5.55 -12.03
CA SER A 293 4.13 -5.55 -13.20
C SER A 293 5.23 -6.63 -13.16
N SER A 294 5.61 -7.08 -11.96
CA SER A 294 6.57 -8.18 -11.80
C SER A 294 6.07 -9.51 -12.38
N PHE A 295 4.75 -9.67 -12.56
CA PHE A 295 4.12 -10.86 -13.11
C PHE A 295 3.54 -10.64 -14.52
N GLU A 296 3.86 -9.53 -15.19
CA GLU A 296 3.31 -9.22 -16.52
C GLU A 296 3.66 -10.29 -17.55
N LYS A 297 4.89 -10.81 -17.55
CA LYS A 297 5.30 -11.87 -18.46
C LYS A 297 4.53 -13.17 -18.20
N LEU A 298 4.36 -13.55 -16.94
CA LEU A 298 3.54 -14.71 -16.56
C LEU A 298 2.10 -14.56 -17.07
N ARG A 299 1.47 -13.38 -16.87
CA ARG A 299 0.12 -13.14 -17.38
C ARG A 299 0.04 -13.27 -18.90
N LYS A 300 0.98 -12.68 -19.63
CA LYS A 300 1.03 -12.81 -21.10
C LYS A 300 1.14 -14.26 -21.52
N THR A 301 2.06 -15.01 -20.93
CA THR A 301 2.20 -16.45 -21.22
C THR A 301 0.91 -17.21 -20.97
N LEU A 302 0.21 -16.91 -19.86
CA LEU A 302 -1.09 -17.54 -19.55
C LEU A 302 -2.16 -17.15 -20.57
N LEU A 303 -2.26 -15.87 -20.91
CA LEU A 303 -3.30 -15.35 -21.81
C LEU A 303 -3.10 -15.80 -23.26
N ASP A 304 -1.85 -15.88 -23.73
CA ASP A 304 -1.53 -16.24 -25.11
C ASP A 304 -1.69 -17.74 -25.38
N ASN A 305 -1.42 -18.60 -24.38
CA ASN A 305 -1.26 -20.03 -24.62
C ASN A 305 -2.21 -20.92 -23.81
N TYR A 306 -2.87 -20.41 -22.78
CA TYR A 306 -3.67 -21.19 -21.84
C TYR A 306 -5.04 -20.53 -21.62
N HIS A 307 -5.97 -21.31 -21.06
CA HIS A 307 -7.31 -20.83 -20.75
C HIS A 307 -7.55 -20.76 -19.24
N ILE A 308 -7.83 -19.56 -18.72
CA ILE A 308 -8.34 -19.37 -17.35
C ILE A 308 -9.84 -19.68 -17.38
N GLU A 309 -10.21 -20.91 -17.03
CA GLU A 309 -11.60 -21.38 -17.12
C GLU A 309 -12.52 -20.72 -16.10
N ASN A 310 -12.05 -20.65 -14.85
CA ASN A 310 -12.79 -19.98 -13.78
C ASN A 310 -11.89 -19.49 -12.65
N MET A 311 -12.39 -18.53 -11.87
CA MET A 311 -11.63 -17.90 -10.79
C MET A 311 -12.53 -17.39 -9.67
N LEU A 312 -12.13 -17.64 -8.43
CA LEU A 312 -12.62 -17.01 -7.21
C LEU A 312 -11.65 -15.89 -6.81
N HIS A 313 -12.05 -14.65 -6.92
CA HIS A 313 -11.29 -13.49 -6.43
C HIS A 313 -11.65 -13.25 -4.97
N LEU A 314 -10.88 -13.85 -4.07
CA LEU A 314 -11.17 -13.94 -2.64
C LEU A 314 -10.75 -12.69 -1.87
N GLY A 315 -9.60 -12.08 -2.23
CA GLY A 315 -9.06 -10.93 -1.52
C GLY A 315 -8.58 -11.24 -0.10
N PRO A 316 -8.69 -10.28 0.83
CA PRO A 316 -8.28 -10.47 2.23
C PRO A 316 -9.25 -11.40 2.99
N ARG A 317 -8.85 -11.89 4.18
CA ARG A 317 -9.68 -12.71 5.07
C ARG A 317 -10.17 -14.02 4.43
N THR A 318 -9.34 -14.60 3.60
CA THR A 318 -9.59 -15.93 3.01
C THR A 318 -9.29 -17.04 4.03
N PHE A 319 -8.31 -16.81 4.89
CA PHE A 319 -7.89 -17.71 5.95
C PHE A 319 -8.24 -17.11 7.31
N ASP A 320 -9.06 -17.79 8.09
CA ASP A 320 -9.53 -17.28 9.40
C ASP A 320 -8.42 -17.23 10.45
N GLU A 321 -7.36 -18.03 10.27
CA GLU A 321 -6.21 -18.10 11.19
C GLU A 321 -5.20 -16.96 11.02
N LEU A 322 -5.22 -16.27 9.87
CA LEU A 322 -4.30 -15.18 9.58
C LEU A 322 -4.91 -13.85 9.99
N SER A 323 -4.32 -13.20 11.00
CA SER A 323 -4.72 -11.86 11.40
C SER A 323 -4.32 -10.83 10.35
N GLY A 324 -5.30 -10.08 9.81
CA GLY A 324 -5.06 -8.88 9.03
C GLY A 324 -5.35 -8.99 7.53
N GLU A 325 -5.17 -7.86 6.86
CA GLU A 325 -5.45 -7.67 5.42
C GLU A 325 -4.22 -7.95 4.52
N VAL A 326 -3.17 -8.55 5.08
CA VAL A 326 -1.86 -8.67 4.42
C VAL A 326 -1.86 -9.73 3.33
N VAL A 327 -2.55 -10.86 3.55
CA VAL A 327 -2.63 -11.96 2.58
C VAL A 327 -3.94 -11.88 1.82
N GLN A 328 -3.86 -11.54 0.54
CA GLN A 328 -5.02 -11.42 -0.36
C GLN A 328 -4.91 -12.48 -1.46
N ASN A 329 -5.93 -13.31 -1.61
CA ASN A 329 -5.88 -14.51 -2.42
C ASN A 329 -6.83 -14.53 -3.60
N ALA A 330 -6.50 -15.38 -4.56
CA ALA A 330 -7.38 -15.86 -5.63
C ALA A 330 -7.21 -17.37 -5.80
N ALA A 331 -8.32 -18.08 -5.96
CA ALA A 331 -8.30 -19.50 -6.36
C ALA A 331 -8.81 -19.60 -7.81
N PHE A 332 -8.15 -20.37 -8.65
CA PHE A 332 -8.43 -20.38 -10.07
C PHE A 332 -8.10 -21.73 -10.73
N VAL A 333 -8.69 -21.97 -11.88
CA VAL A 333 -8.46 -23.15 -12.71
C VAL A 333 -7.99 -22.70 -14.09
N VAL A 334 -6.90 -23.30 -14.53
CA VAL A 334 -6.33 -23.06 -15.85
C VAL A 334 -6.21 -24.38 -16.62
N ALA A 335 -6.67 -24.38 -17.87
CA ALA A 335 -6.53 -25.50 -18.80
C ALA A 335 -5.37 -25.26 -19.78
N LYS A 336 -4.66 -26.33 -20.12
CA LYS A 336 -3.51 -26.29 -21.06
C LYS A 336 -3.97 -26.38 -22.51
N HIS A 337 -4.76 -25.42 -22.92
CA HIS A 337 -5.12 -25.13 -24.30
C HIS A 337 -5.42 -23.65 -24.47
N THR A 338 -5.38 -23.15 -25.70
CA THR A 338 -5.71 -21.75 -25.99
C THR A 338 -7.19 -21.48 -25.73
N ALA A 339 -7.51 -20.29 -25.16
CA ALA A 339 -8.86 -19.90 -24.85
C ALA A 339 -9.70 -19.70 -26.12
N GLN A 340 -10.78 -20.46 -26.28
CA GLN A 340 -11.74 -20.32 -27.36
C GLN A 340 -13.08 -19.72 -26.88
N GLN A 341 -13.31 -19.76 -25.56
CA GLN A 341 -14.51 -19.26 -24.90
C GLN A 341 -14.13 -18.35 -23.73
N GLY A 342 -15.11 -17.64 -23.15
CA GLY A 342 -14.86 -16.78 -22.00
C GLY A 342 -14.79 -17.54 -20.68
N GLY A 343 -13.96 -17.07 -19.77
CA GLY A 343 -13.86 -17.60 -18.40
C GLY A 343 -14.99 -17.10 -17.48
N MET A 344 -15.16 -17.82 -16.35
CA MET A 344 -16.14 -17.53 -15.29
C MET A 344 -15.45 -16.94 -14.08
N TYR A 345 -15.83 -15.75 -13.64
CA TYR A 345 -15.16 -15.05 -12.53
C TYR A 345 -16.14 -14.70 -11.43
N PHE A 346 -15.72 -14.93 -10.18
CA PHE A 346 -16.49 -14.63 -8.98
C PHE A 346 -15.74 -13.63 -8.12
N ARG A 347 -16.35 -12.45 -7.88
CA ARG A 347 -15.77 -11.36 -7.09
C ARG A 347 -16.31 -11.44 -5.66
N LEU A 348 -15.51 -11.99 -4.74
CA LEU A 348 -15.89 -12.28 -3.36
C LEU A 348 -15.19 -11.35 -2.34
N LEU A 349 -14.74 -10.18 -2.80
CA LEU A 349 -13.93 -9.24 -2.00
C LEU A 349 -14.68 -8.67 -0.80
N ASP A 350 -16.01 -8.52 -0.90
CA ASP A 350 -16.85 -7.89 0.10
C ASP A 350 -17.18 -8.82 1.30
N GLY A 351 -16.86 -10.11 1.18
CA GLY A 351 -17.02 -11.10 2.26
C GLY A 351 -16.08 -10.81 3.44
N LYS A 352 -16.66 -10.74 4.64
CA LYS A 352 -15.96 -10.37 5.87
C LYS A 352 -15.24 -11.53 6.55
N SER A 353 -15.54 -12.76 6.16
CA SER A 353 -14.96 -14.02 6.66
C SER A 353 -14.88 -15.04 5.54
N CYS A 354 -14.18 -16.15 5.78
CA CYS A 354 -14.15 -17.30 4.86
C CYS A 354 -15.57 -17.85 4.60
N ALA A 355 -16.38 -17.98 5.65
CA ALA A 355 -17.75 -18.47 5.55
C ALA A 355 -18.66 -17.51 4.76
N ASP A 356 -18.50 -16.18 4.92
CA ASP A 356 -19.26 -15.22 4.12
C ASP A 356 -18.94 -15.36 2.63
N LYS A 357 -17.68 -15.58 2.26
CA LYS A 357 -17.25 -15.76 0.86
C LYS A 357 -17.84 -17.04 0.26
N GLU A 358 -17.87 -18.12 1.03
CA GLU A 358 -18.54 -19.37 0.63
C GLU A 358 -20.03 -19.14 0.38
N GLN A 359 -20.73 -18.46 1.28
CA GLN A 359 -22.16 -18.13 1.10
C GLN A 359 -22.39 -17.19 -0.09
N MET A 360 -21.51 -16.21 -0.31
CA MET A 360 -21.59 -15.35 -1.50
C MET A 360 -21.43 -16.18 -2.78
N PHE A 361 -20.53 -17.14 -2.81
CA PHE A 361 -20.35 -18.03 -3.96
C PHE A 361 -21.57 -18.92 -4.18
N LEU A 362 -22.10 -19.57 -3.14
CA LEU A 362 -23.26 -20.45 -3.26
C LEU A 362 -24.55 -19.70 -3.68
N ASN A 363 -24.65 -18.40 -3.34
CA ASN A 363 -25.84 -17.58 -3.59
C ASN A 363 -25.61 -16.49 -4.67
N TYR A 364 -24.64 -16.67 -5.60
CA TYR A 364 -24.25 -15.65 -6.59
C TYR A 364 -25.36 -15.18 -7.53
N THR A 365 -26.48 -15.91 -7.64
CA THR A 365 -27.65 -15.55 -8.46
C THR A 365 -28.62 -14.61 -7.73
N GLY A 366 -28.37 -14.26 -6.46
CA GLY A 366 -29.20 -13.36 -5.65
C GLY A 366 -29.14 -11.91 -6.14
N GLN A 367 -30.18 -11.12 -5.76
CA GLN A 367 -30.21 -9.68 -6.04
C GLN A 367 -29.22 -8.94 -5.16
N GLY A 368 -28.35 -8.11 -5.74
CA GLY A 368 -27.36 -7.30 -5.00
C GLY A 368 -26.14 -6.92 -5.83
N THR A 369 -25.00 -6.75 -5.17
CA THR A 369 -23.72 -6.42 -5.79
C THR A 369 -23.36 -7.48 -6.82
N LYS A 370 -22.88 -7.06 -7.98
CA LYS A 370 -22.49 -7.98 -9.05
C LYS A 370 -21.29 -8.84 -8.62
N ILE A 371 -21.56 -10.08 -8.25
CA ILE A 371 -20.55 -11.04 -7.79
C ILE A 371 -20.04 -11.89 -8.95
N TYR A 372 -20.89 -12.27 -9.89
CA TYR A 372 -20.60 -13.21 -10.96
C TYR A 372 -20.45 -12.54 -12.32
N TYR A 373 -19.38 -12.90 -13.02
CA TYR A 373 -19.01 -12.40 -14.34
C TYR A 373 -18.82 -13.58 -15.30
N PRO A 374 -19.92 -14.04 -15.96
CA PRO A 374 -19.85 -15.17 -16.87
C PRO A 374 -19.26 -14.77 -18.23
N ASN A 375 -18.65 -15.75 -18.88
CA ASN A 375 -18.21 -15.69 -20.28
C ASN A 375 -17.38 -14.43 -20.61
N VAL A 376 -16.38 -14.11 -19.77
CA VAL A 376 -15.49 -12.97 -20.01
C VAL A 376 -14.40 -13.37 -20.98
N PRO A 377 -14.34 -12.78 -22.19
CA PRO A 377 -13.31 -13.11 -23.16
C PRO A 377 -11.92 -12.74 -22.67
N GLN A 378 -10.99 -13.69 -22.68
CA GLN A 378 -9.63 -13.53 -22.20
C GLN A 378 -8.85 -12.41 -22.95
N ALA A 379 -9.13 -12.23 -24.24
CA ALA A 379 -8.59 -11.15 -25.07
C ALA A 379 -8.93 -9.73 -24.58
N ASN A 380 -9.92 -9.58 -23.67
CA ASN A 380 -10.22 -8.28 -23.07
C ASN A 380 -9.09 -7.80 -22.13
N PHE A 381 -8.38 -8.72 -21.50
CA PHE A 381 -7.29 -8.37 -20.57
C PHE A 381 -6.09 -7.74 -21.29
N GLU A 382 -5.84 -8.16 -22.55
CA GLU A 382 -4.75 -7.61 -23.36
C GLU A 382 -4.98 -6.15 -23.78
N LYS A 383 -6.24 -5.69 -23.77
CA LYS A 383 -6.60 -4.30 -24.07
C LYS A 383 -6.11 -3.30 -23.01
N ILE A 384 -5.78 -3.80 -21.81
CA ILE A 384 -5.34 -2.98 -20.68
C ILE A 384 -3.82 -3.09 -20.55
N PRO A 385 -3.07 -1.99 -20.38
CA PRO A 385 -1.63 -2.04 -20.21
C PRO A 385 -1.18 -2.96 -19.07
N GLY A 386 -0.24 -3.87 -19.34
CA GLY A 386 0.23 -4.88 -18.40
C GLY A 386 -0.67 -6.10 -18.26
N CYS A 387 -1.74 -6.18 -19.05
CA CYS A 387 -2.67 -7.31 -19.13
C CYS A 387 -3.21 -7.74 -17.75
N PRO A 388 -3.70 -6.84 -16.88
CA PRO A 388 -4.27 -7.22 -15.60
C PRO A 388 -5.50 -8.10 -15.82
N ILE A 389 -5.74 -9.06 -14.92
CA ILE A 389 -6.94 -9.90 -14.99
C ILE A 389 -8.15 -9.11 -14.46
N GLY A 390 -8.52 -8.06 -15.17
CA GLY A 390 -9.58 -7.13 -14.85
C GLY A 390 -10.94 -7.55 -15.38
N TYR A 391 -11.44 -8.74 -15.02
CA TYR A 391 -12.69 -9.33 -15.52
C TYR A 391 -13.95 -8.47 -15.24
N TRP A 392 -13.88 -7.58 -14.27
CA TRP A 392 -14.98 -6.64 -13.89
C TRP A 392 -14.99 -5.34 -14.70
N VAL A 393 -13.97 -5.08 -15.52
CA VAL A 393 -13.83 -3.82 -16.26
C VAL A 393 -14.88 -3.72 -17.35
N SER A 394 -15.60 -2.60 -17.37
CA SER A 394 -16.63 -2.36 -18.39
C SER A 394 -16.04 -2.13 -19.78
N LYS A 395 -16.86 -2.28 -20.82
CA LYS A 395 -16.46 -1.96 -22.19
C LYS A 395 -16.07 -0.50 -22.37
N CYS A 396 -16.69 0.42 -21.64
CA CYS A 396 -16.39 1.85 -21.66
C CYS A 396 -14.95 2.10 -21.18
N PHE A 397 -14.55 1.54 -20.03
CA PHE A 397 -13.18 1.66 -19.53
C PHE A 397 -12.16 0.94 -20.41
N MET A 398 -12.47 -0.22 -21.00
CA MET A 398 -11.60 -0.85 -22.00
C MET A 398 -11.34 0.08 -23.19
N ASN A 399 -12.39 0.75 -23.69
CA ASN A 399 -12.27 1.73 -24.79
C ASN A 399 -11.41 2.95 -24.36
N VAL A 400 -11.48 3.37 -23.09
CA VAL A 400 -10.61 4.44 -22.57
C VAL A 400 -9.14 4.07 -22.71
N PHE A 401 -8.76 2.84 -22.31
CA PHE A 401 -7.38 2.38 -22.46
C PHE A 401 -6.95 2.21 -23.92
N CYS A 402 -7.82 1.66 -24.77
CA CYS A 402 -7.51 1.45 -26.19
C CYS A 402 -7.35 2.76 -26.98
N ASN A 403 -8.19 3.77 -26.65
CA ASN A 403 -8.28 5.01 -27.44
C ASN A 403 -7.49 6.19 -26.84
N SER A 404 -6.69 5.94 -25.80
CA SER A 404 -5.89 6.99 -25.15
C SER A 404 -4.40 6.67 -25.22
N LYS A 405 -3.56 7.69 -25.27
CA LYS A 405 -2.11 7.52 -25.13
C LYS A 405 -1.75 7.27 -23.67
N LYS A 406 -0.72 6.48 -23.42
CA LYS A 406 -0.18 6.33 -22.07
C LYS A 406 0.46 7.63 -21.60
N LEU A 407 0.34 7.97 -20.32
CA LEU A 407 0.91 9.18 -19.72
C LEU A 407 2.40 9.32 -20.02
N VAL A 408 3.15 8.22 -19.95
CA VAL A 408 4.61 8.19 -20.21
C VAL A 408 5.01 8.65 -21.62
N MET A 409 4.07 8.69 -22.56
CA MET A 409 4.34 9.18 -23.92
C MET A 409 4.53 10.71 -23.98
N SER A 410 4.09 11.43 -22.96
CA SER A 410 4.15 12.90 -22.87
C SER A 410 4.81 13.42 -21.58
N HIS A 411 4.98 12.59 -20.57
CA HIS A 411 5.50 12.99 -19.24
C HIS A 411 6.51 11.98 -18.71
N ASP A 412 7.56 12.48 -18.11
CA ASP A 412 8.54 11.65 -17.43
C ASP A 412 8.05 11.28 -16.01
N VAL A 413 7.91 10.00 -15.71
CA VAL A 413 7.49 9.48 -14.40
C VAL A 413 8.67 8.77 -13.77
N LYS A 414 9.17 9.26 -12.63
CA LYS A 414 10.47 8.84 -12.06
C LYS A 414 10.39 8.55 -10.57
N LYS A 415 11.21 7.58 -10.13
CA LYS A 415 11.54 7.31 -8.72
C LYS A 415 12.73 8.19 -8.31
N GLY A 416 12.73 8.65 -7.06
CA GLY A 416 13.79 9.49 -6.51
C GLY A 416 14.87 8.72 -5.74
N ILE A 417 15.35 9.38 -4.69
CA ILE A 417 16.42 8.90 -3.81
C ILE A 417 15.86 7.81 -2.88
N ASP A 418 16.69 6.82 -2.62
CA ASP A 418 16.56 5.94 -1.48
C ASP A 418 17.77 6.20 -0.57
N THR A 419 17.52 6.75 0.62
CA THR A 419 18.60 7.13 1.55
C THR A 419 19.29 5.93 2.20
N GLY A 420 18.67 4.76 2.13
CA GLY A 420 19.10 3.54 2.84
C GLY A 420 18.87 3.60 4.35
N LYS A 421 18.94 4.79 4.98
CA LYS A 421 18.67 4.99 6.42
C LYS A 421 18.16 6.41 6.71
N ASN A 422 16.84 6.54 6.77
CA ASN A 422 16.18 7.84 6.96
C ASN A 422 16.58 8.55 8.26
N GLU A 423 16.75 7.82 9.35
CA GLU A 423 17.10 8.37 10.67
C GLU A 423 18.43 9.14 10.67
N ILE A 424 19.34 8.81 9.78
CA ILE A 424 20.62 9.53 9.63
C ILE A 424 20.44 10.76 8.74
N PHE A 425 19.77 10.61 7.60
CA PHE A 425 19.82 11.58 6.51
C PHE A 425 18.64 12.53 6.44
N LEU A 426 17.51 12.24 7.15
CA LEU A 426 16.31 13.07 7.14
C LEU A 426 16.09 13.75 8.49
N ARG A 427 15.55 14.97 8.45
CA ARG A 427 15.04 15.73 9.59
C ARG A 427 13.75 16.43 9.19
N TYR A 428 12.93 16.78 10.16
CA TYR A 428 11.94 17.82 9.94
C TYR A 428 12.64 19.17 9.83
N TRP A 429 12.16 20.07 9.01
CA TRP A 429 12.79 21.35 8.76
C TRP A 429 12.99 22.16 10.06
N TYR A 430 12.05 22.06 10.97
CA TYR A 430 12.06 22.76 12.25
C TYR A 430 13.03 22.15 13.31
N GLU A 431 13.60 20.98 13.06
CA GLU A 431 14.65 20.39 13.91
C GLU A 431 16.04 20.97 13.60
N VAL A 432 16.19 21.63 12.47
CA VAL A 432 17.49 22.12 11.98
C VAL A 432 17.53 23.65 11.98
N SER A 433 18.75 24.20 12.15
CA SER A 433 18.93 25.63 12.08
C SER A 433 18.57 26.18 10.68
N ASN A 434 17.82 27.28 10.64
CA ASN A 434 17.44 27.93 9.38
C ASN A 434 18.64 28.41 8.57
N CYS A 435 19.78 28.71 9.24
CA CYS A 435 21.03 29.07 8.57
C CYS A 435 21.58 27.94 7.67
N LEU A 436 21.20 26.70 7.90
CA LEU A 436 21.63 25.51 7.17
C LEU A 436 20.58 25.00 6.16
N LEU A 437 19.40 25.62 6.12
CA LEU A 437 18.32 25.26 5.18
C LEU A 437 18.56 25.90 3.80
N SER A 438 18.48 25.11 2.75
CA SER A 438 18.51 25.56 1.35
C SER A 438 17.08 25.68 0.84
N LEU A 439 16.44 26.81 1.06
CA LEU A 439 15.05 27.06 0.69
C LEU A 439 14.91 27.60 -0.75
N SER A 440 15.97 28.15 -1.33
CA SER A 440 15.89 28.68 -2.71
C SER A 440 17.15 28.39 -3.57
N THR A 441 18.26 29.08 -3.33
CA THR A 441 19.42 29.04 -4.28
C THR A 441 20.76 28.77 -3.64
N SER A 442 20.87 28.61 -2.32
CA SER A 442 22.12 28.43 -1.61
C SER A 442 22.61 26.99 -1.61
N THR A 443 23.93 26.84 -1.52
CA THR A 443 24.63 25.54 -1.37
C THR A 443 24.69 25.08 0.08
N LYS A 444 23.57 25.18 0.83
CA LYS A 444 23.51 24.80 2.23
C LYS A 444 23.34 23.29 2.41
N LYS A 445 23.37 22.83 3.65
CA LYS A 445 23.39 21.40 3.99
C LYS A 445 22.06 20.69 3.78
N TRP A 446 20.94 21.31 4.20
CA TRP A 446 19.62 20.71 4.25
C TRP A 446 18.71 21.23 3.15
N PHE A 447 18.21 20.32 2.32
CA PHE A 447 17.30 20.61 1.20
C PHE A 447 15.91 20.04 1.46
N THR A 448 14.86 20.76 1.03
CA THR A 448 13.47 20.26 1.08
C THR A 448 13.35 18.92 0.37
N TYR A 449 12.67 17.97 1.02
CA TYR A 449 12.61 16.58 0.60
C TYR A 449 11.19 16.04 0.54
N ILE A 450 10.77 15.62 -0.64
CA ILE A 450 9.43 15.09 -0.90
C ILE A 450 9.45 13.57 -0.70
N LYS A 451 8.77 13.09 0.35
CA LYS A 451 8.77 11.67 0.73
C LYS A 451 7.42 10.95 0.63
N GLY A 452 6.37 11.64 0.31
CA GLY A 452 5.01 11.13 0.39
C GLY A 452 4.31 11.76 1.59
N GLY A 453 3.83 10.99 2.53
CA GLY A 453 3.09 11.46 3.72
C GLY A 453 1.61 11.09 3.67
N ASP A 454 0.80 11.78 4.43
CA ASP A 454 -0.64 11.55 4.55
C ASP A 454 -1.39 11.78 3.24
N PHE A 455 -2.64 11.30 3.17
CA PHE A 455 -3.50 11.55 2.03
C PHE A 455 -3.82 13.03 1.93
N LYS A 456 -3.16 13.72 1.01
CA LYS A 456 -3.32 15.15 0.77
C LYS A 456 -3.24 15.45 -0.74
N ARG A 457 -4.27 16.11 -1.28
CA ARG A 457 -4.35 16.53 -2.68
C ARG A 457 -3.82 17.97 -2.83
N TRP A 458 -3.42 18.33 -4.04
CA TRP A 458 -3.08 19.66 -4.55
C TRP A 458 -1.76 20.21 -4.02
N TYR A 459 -1.54 20.36 -2.70
CA TYR A 459 -0.32 20.90 -2.10
C TYR A 459 -0.10 20.36 -0.69
N GLY A 460 1.16 20.27 -0.23
CA GLY A 460 1.55 19.88 1.14
C GLY A 460 2.47 18.65 1.22
N ASN A 461 2.65 18.13 2.45
CA ASN A 461 3.59 17.07 2.80
C ASN A 461 5.06 17.40 2.45
N ILE A 462 5.51 18.60 2.80
CA ILE A 462 6.84 19.15 2.50
C ILE A 462 7.61 19.55 3.77
N GLU A 463 7.39 18.83 4.87
CA GLU A 463 8.00 19.08 6.18
C GLU A 463 9.42 18.56 6.31
N LEU A 464 9.83 17.63 5.46
CA LEU A 464 11.12 16.95 5.57
C LEU A 464 12.23 17.68 4.81
N VAL A 465 13.42 17.59 5.36
CA VAL A 465 14.66 18.02 4.72
C VAL A 465 15.68 16.88 4.73
N VAL A 466 16.49 16.81 3.67
CA VAL A 466 17.53 15.80 3.51
C VAL A 466 18.91 16.44 3.55
N ASN A 467 19.86 15.75 4.18
CA ASN A 467 21.26 16.15 4.13
C ASN A 467 21.82 15.94 2.71
N TRP A 468 21.91 17.02 1.96
CA TRP A 468 22.40 17.03 0.58
C TRP A 468 23.70 17.82 0.42
N GLU A 469 24.49 17.93 1.50
CA GLU A 469 25.79 18.60 1.48
C GLU A 469 26.70 17.94 0.44
N ASP A 470 27.39 18.79 -0.38
CA ASP A 470 28.25 18.34 -1.48
C ASP A 470 27.58 17.32 -2.41
N ASP A 471 26.38 17.65 -2.89
CA ASP A 471 25.58 16.78 -3.79
C ASP A 471 25.26 15.39 -3.17
N GLY A 472 25.01 15.35 -1.87
CA GLY A 472 24.68 14.11 -1.16
C GLY A 472 25.86 13.17 -0.95
N ARG A 473 27.06 13.72 -0.74
CA ARG A 473 28.30 12.94 -0.56
C ARG A 473 28.17 11.82 0.46
N GLU A 474 27.52 12.08 1.59
CA GLU A 474 27.37 11.08 2.66
C GLU A 474 26.36 9.99 2.28
N ILE A 475 25.24 10.36 1.65
CA ILE A 475 24.24 9.40 1.14
C ILE A 475 24.90 8.47 0.12
N ARG A 476 25.71 9.02 -0.82
CA ARG A 476 26.40 8.22 -1.85
C ARG A 476 27.33 7.16 -1.29
N LYS A 477 27.91 7.40 -0.13
CA LYS A 477 28.83 6.48 0.54
C LYS A 477 28.10 5.40 1.35
N TYR A 478 26.79 5.58 1.60
CA TYR A 478 26.05 4.67 2.45
C TYR A 478 25.69 3.39 1.66
N PRO A 479 26.03 2.18 2.15
CA PRO A 479 25.99 0.94 1.35
C PRO A 479 24.61 0.58 0.76
N THR A 480 23.51 0.92 1.44
CA THR A 480 22.14 0.59 1.03
C THR A 480 21.42 1.74 0.34
N SER A 481 22.09 2.90 0.18
CA SER A 481 21.48 4.04 -0.50
C SER A 481 21.50 3.88 -2.02
N THR A 482 20.54 4.54 -2.68
CA THR A 482 20.52 4.63 -4.15
C THR A 482 20.03 6.01 -4.59
N ILE A 483 20.83 6.73 -5.36
CA ILE A 483 20.43 7.99 -5.97
C ILE A 483 20.07 7.74 -7.43
N ARG A 484 18.78 7.88 -7.73
CA ARG A 484 18.23 7.70 -9.09
C ARG A 484 17.80 9.03 -9.67
N ASN A 485 17.81 9.15 -10.99
CA ASN A 485 17.20 10.26 -11.72
C ASN A 485 17.62 11.65 -11.24
N GLN A 486 18.91 11.84 -10.91
CA GLN A 486 19.45 13.08 -10.35
C GLN A 486 19.17 14.31 -11.24
N GLN A 487 19.10 14.14 -12.55
CA GLN A 487 18.79 15.21 -13.51
C GLN A 487 17.38 15.79 -13.38
N TYR A 488 16.49 15.12 -12.64
CA TYR A 488 15.13 15.58 -12.34
C TYR A 488 15.01 16.28 -10.99
N MET A 489 16.04 16.21 -10.15
CA MET A 489 16.08 16.89 -8.86
C MET A 489 15.99 18.41 -9.05
N LYS A 490 15.39 19.09 -8.07
CA LYS A 490 15.22 20.56 -8.06
C LYS A 490 14.33 21.10 -9.20
N ARG A 491 13.61 20.24 -9.91
CA ARG A 491 12.62 20.62 -10.92
C ARG A 491 11.22 20.66 -10.34
N GLU A 492 10.39 21.47 -10.91
CA GLU A 492 8.96 21.49 -10.71
C GLU A 492 8.35 20.11 -11.08
N ALA A 493 7.41 19.61 -10.27
CA ALA A 493 6.87 18.26 -10.45
C ALA A 493 5.44 18.13 -9.91
N ILE A 494 4.79 17.03 -10.29
CA ILE A 494 3.59 16.52 -9.62
C ILE A 494 3.98 15.22 -8.90
N THR A 495 3.86 15.20 -7.59
CA THR A 495 4.19 14.05 -6.73
C THR A 495 2.94 13.37 -6.19
N TRP A 496 3.08 12.15 -5.74
CA TRP A 496 2.04 11.41 -5.02
C TRP A 496 2.63 10.57 -3.91
N THR A 497 1.79 10.10 -2.99
CA THR A 497 2.19 9.15 -1.95
C THR A 497 2.13 7.73 -2.49
N LEU A 498 3.24 6.97 -2.40
CA LEU A 498 3.34 5.60 -2.93
C LEU A 498 2.34 4.65 -2.25
N LEU A 499 2.22 4.72 -0.92
CA LEU A 499 1.29 3.92 -0.13
C LEU A 499 0.19 4.81 0.41
N SER A 500 -1.05 4.59 0.01
CA SER A 500 -2.20 5.35 0.49
C SER A 500 -3.01 4.52 1.48
N SER A 501 -3.42 5.12 2.60
CA SER A 501 -4.36 4.51 3.54
C SER A 501 -5.83 4.65 3.10
N LYS A 502 -6.10 5.51 2.10
CA LYS A 502 -7.42 5.72 1.49
C LYS A 502 -7.44 5.17 0.07
N CYS A 503 -8.63 4.83 -0.41
CA CYS A 503 -8.81 4.41 -1.80
C CYS A 503 -8.57 5.60 -2.75
N GLY A 504 -7.46 5.59 -3.47
CA GLY A 504 -7.15 6.56 -4.50
C GLY A 504 -5.80 7.24 -4.35
N ILE A 505 -5.35 7.85 -5.45
CA ILE A 505 -4.13 8.66 -5.49
C ILE A 505 -4.41 10.06 -4.94
N SER A 506 -3.41 10.64 -4.27
CA SER A 506 -3.40 12.05 -3.88
C SER A 506 -2.20 12.74 -4.53
N ALA A 507 -2.46 13.45 -5.62
CA ALA A 507 -1.42 14.16 -6.36
C ALA A 507 -1.26 15.59 -5.85
N ARG A 508 -0.01 16.03 -5.75
CA ARG A 508 0.38 17.36 -5.24
C ARG A 508 1.37 18.04 -6.17
N TYR A 509 1.20 19.33 -6.32
CA TYR A 509 2.18 20.19 -6.99
C TYR A 509 3.40 20.41 -6.09
N VAL A 510 4.58 20.33 -6.68
CA VAL A 510 5.87 20.54 -6.04
C VAL A 510 6.60 21.68 -6.75
N GLU A 511 6.99 22.69 -5.98
CA GLU A 511 7.76 23.81 -6.46
C GLU A 511 9.22 23.40 -6.80
N PRO A 512 9.93 24.19 -7.62
CA PRO A 512 11.35 23.97 -7.88
C PRO A 512 12.19 23.96 -6.59
N ASN A 513 13.41 23.42 -6.68
CA ASN A 513 14.40 23.29 -5.60
C ASN A 513 14.13 22.21 -4.55
N CYS A 514 13.15 21.34 -4.74
CA CYS A 514 12.93 20.17 -3.91
C CYS A 514 13.67 18.94 -4.47
N LEU A 515 14.13 18.09 -3.57
CA LEU A 515 14.58 16.73 -3.85
C LEU A 515 13.44 15.76 -3.56
N PHE A 516 13.43 14.58 -4.19
CA PHE A 516 12.33 13.63 -4.02
C PHE A 516 12.79 12.20 -3.72
N ASP A 517 11.99 11.52 -2.92
CA ASP A 517 12.19 10.15 -2.43
C ASP A 517 11.65 9.10 -3.41
N ASN A 518 12.04 7.88 -3.21
CA ASN A 518 11.44 6.72 -3.88
C ASN A 518 9.92 6.59 -3.56
N ASN A 519 9.50 6.89 -2.31
CA ASN A 519 8.10 6.88 -1.89
C ASN A 519 7.34 8.18 -2.24
N GLY A 520 8.06 9.25 -2.57
CA GLY A 520 7.56 10.50 -3.14
C GLY A 520 7.86 10.59 -4.63
N SER A 521 7.65 9.49 -5.37
CA SER A 521 7.81 9.44 -6.81
C SER A 521 7.08 10.59 -7.51
N SER A 522 7.61 11.06 -8.64
CA SER A 522 7.14 12.29 -9.26
C SER A 522 7.00 12.17 -10.78
N ALA A 523 6.04 12.90 -11.31
CA ALA A 523 5.86 13.13 -12.74
C ALA A 523 6.33 14.56 -13.08
N PHE A 524 7.07 14.68 -14.18
CA PHE A 524 7.69 15.93 -14.62
C PHE A 524 6.99 16.44 -15.88
N PRO A 525 6.09 17.44 -15.71
CA PRO A 525 5.38 18.04 -16.82
C PRO A 525 6.29 19.01 -17.57
N LEU A 526 6.09 19.11 -18.90
CA LEU A 526 6.79 20.08 -19.73
C LEU A 526 6.04 21.41 -19.80
N ALA A 527 4.69 21.38 -19.94
CA ALA A 527 3.88 22.58 -20.17
C ALA A 527 2.45 22.51 -19.61
N ASP A 528 2.04 21.46 -18.97
CA ASP A 528 0.65 21.17 -18.57
C ASP A 528 0.52 20.69 -17.12
N LYS A 529 1.36 21.19 -16.23
CA LYS A 529 1.45 20.81 -14.83
C LYS A 529 0.10 20.84 -14.08
N TYR A 530 -0.68 21.87 -14.30
CA TYR A 530 -1.97 22.01 -13.63
C TYR A 530 -3.01 21.03 -14.16
N TYR A 531 -3.02 20.81 -15.49
CA TYR A 531 -3.86 19.79 -16.09
C TYR A 531 -3.49 18.38 -15.63
N LEU A 532 -2.19 18.08 -15.57
CA LEU A 532 -1.70 16.80 -15.06
C LEU A 532 -2.10 16.59 -13.59
N CYS A 533 -1.95 17.60 -12.74
CA CYS A 533 -2.35 17.54 -11.35
C CYS A 533 -3.86 17.28 -11.19
N ALA A 534 -4.68 17.98 -11.99
CA ALA A 534 -6.13 17.79 -12.02
C ALA A 534 -6.50 16.38 -12.49
N PHE A 535 -5.87 15.90 -13.56
CA PHE A 535 -6.13 14.56 -14.07
C PHE A 535 -5.82 13.48 -13.03
N LEU A 536 -4.65 13.55 -12.39
CA LEU A 536 -4.25 12.55 -11.39
C LEU A 536 -5.17 12.55 -10.15
N ASN A 537 -5.75 13.69 -9.79
CA ASN A 537 -6.71 13.80 -8.69
C ASN A 537 -8.15 13.44 -9.10
N SER A 538 -8.43 13.25 -10.40
CA SER A 538 -9.78 12.96 -10.89
C SER A 538 -10.24 11.53 -10.57
N LYS A 539 -11.56 11.33 -10.48
CA LYS A 539 -12.18 9.99 -10.36
C LYS A 539 -11.81 9.07 -11.52
N VAL A 540 -11.69 9.61 -12.73
CA VAL A 540 -11.29 8.84 -13.91
C VAL A 540 -9.91 8.22 -13.72
N ALA A 541 -8.92 9.00 -13.31
CA ALA A 541 -7.58 8.49 -13.04
C ALA A 541 -7.57 7.47 -11.89
N ASN A 542 -8.34 7.72 -10.83
CA ASN A 542 -8.46 6.82 -9.69
C ASN A 542 -9.03 5.46 -10.08
N VAL A 543 -10.11 5.42 -10.87
CA VAL A 543 -10.70 4.16 -11.35
C VAL A 543 -9.75 3.46 -12.32
N CYS A 544 -9.12 4.19 -13.24
CA CYS A 544 -8.09 3.60 -14.11
C CYS A 544 -6.93 2.98 -13.33
N LEU A 545 -6.49 3.63 -12.25
CA LEU A 545 -5.45 3.08 -11.36
C LEU A 545 -5.91 1.82 -10.63
N SER A 546 -7.15 1.79 -10.14
CA SER A 546 -7.70 0.60 -9.48
C SER A 546 -7.85 -0.60 -10.43
N ILE A 547 -8.00 -0.34 -11.73
CA ILE A 547 -7.98 -1.35 -12.79
C ILE A 547 -6.54 -1.84 -13.05
N LEU A 548 -5.59 -0.92 -13.17
CA LEU A 548 -4.18 -1.25 -13.41
C LEU A 548 -3.52 -1.94 -12.21
N ASN A 549 -3.89 -1.54 -11.02
CA ASN A 549 -3.36 -2.07 -9.77
C ASN A 549 -4.32 -1.80 -8.60
N PRO A 550 -5.11 -2.78 -8.18
CA PRO A 550 -6.06 -2.65 -7.08
C PRO A 550 -5.40 -2.69 -5.69
N THR A 551 -4.07 -2.68 -5.61
CA THR A 551 -3.35 -2.58 -4.32
C THR A 551 -3.25 -1.12 -3.86
N LEU A 552 -2.90 -0.91 -2.59
CA LEU A 552 -2.71 0.42 -2.02
C LEU A 552 -1.42 1.12 -2.46
N ALA A 553 -0.60 0.49 -3.32
CA ALA A 553 0.71 0.98 -3.73
C ALA A 553 0.71 1.52 -5.17
N PHE A 554 0.77 2.84 -5.35
CA PHE A 554 0.79 3.50 -6.65
C PHE A 554 2.19 3.59 -7.23
N GLN A 555 2.63 2.52 -7.90
CA GLN A 555 3.97 2.43 -8.51
C GLN A 555 4.11 3.36 -9.72
N VAL A 556 5.33 3.81 -10.00
CA VAL A 556 5.69 4.62 -11.17
C VAL A 556 5.16 4.01 -12.48
N GLY A 557 5.24 2.68 -12.63
CA GLY A 557 4.73 1.97 -13.82
C GLY A 557 3.22 2.08 -13.99
N ASN A 558 2.45 2.09 -12.89
CA ASN A 558 0.99 2.25 -12.93
C ASN A 558 0.62 3.66 -13.39
N ILE A 559 1.25 4.69 -12.80
CA ILE A 559 1.03 6.09 -13.19
C ILE A 559 1.44 6.32 -14.66
N ALA A 560 2.60 5.81 -15.06
CA ALA A 560 3.10 5.89 -16.43
C ALA A 560 2.14 5.28 -17.48
N SER A 561 1.34 4.28 -17.07
CA SER A 561 0.41 3.53 -17.90
C SER A 561 -1.00 4.12 -17.95
N LEU A 562 -1.28 5.17 -17.18
CA LEU A 562 -2.59 5.84 -17.19
C LEU A 562 -2.96 6.33 -18.60
N PRO A 563 -4.24 6.19 -19.00
CA PRO A 563 -4.73 6.71 -20.26
C PRO A 563 -4.84 8.24 -20.17
N TYR A 564 -4.02 8.97 -20.93
CA TYR A 564 -3.95 10.41 -20.89
C TYR A 564 -4.47 11.04 -22.18
N LYS A 565 -5.41 11.98 -22.08
CA LYS A 565 -6.01 12.71 -23.20
C LYS A 565 -5.84 14.22 -23.00
N ASN A 566 -5.43 14.91 -24.04
CA ASN A 566 -5.59 16.37 -24.12
C ASN A 566 -7.05 16.72 -24.43
N SER A 567 -7.49 17.88 -23.94
CA SER A 567 -8.85 18.36 -24.13
C SER A 567 -8.86 19.81 -24.63
N GLN A 568 -9.91 20.18 -25.34
CA GLN A 568 -10.21 21.58 -25.67
C GLN A 568 -10.52 22.44 -24.43
N TYR A 569 -10.94 21.81 -23.32
CA TYR A 569 -11.21 22.45 -22.03
C TYR A 569 -9.96 22.59 -21.16
N LYS A 570 -8.77 22.31 -21.69
CA LYS A 570 -7.51 22.33 -20.94
C LYS A 570 -7.29 23.62 -20.16
N SER A 571 -7.52 24.78 -20.77
CA SER A 571 -7.30 26.10 -20.14
C SER A 571 -8.23 26.32 -18.94
N GLU A 572 -9.47 25.84 -19.00
CA GLU A 572 -10.42 25.94 -17.89
C GLU A 572 -10.05 24.99 -16.74
N ILE A 573 -9.70 23.75 -17.07
CA ILE A 573 -9.21 22.77 -16.10
C ILE A 573 -7.96 23.29 -15.39
N GLU A 574 -6.99 23.85 -16.13
CA GLU A 574 -5.77 24.42 -15.56
C GLU A 574 -6.05 25.58 -14.60
N LYS A 575 -7.05 26.42 -14.92
CA LYS A 575 -7.48 27.52 -14.05
C LYS A 575 -8.06 27.00 -12.74
N ILE A 576 -8.95 26.00 -12.79
CA ILE A 576 -9.57 25.40 -11.60
C ILE A 576 -8.49 24.68 -10.76
N ALA A 577 -7.60 23.91 -11.40
CA ALA A 577 -6.51 23.23 -10.73
C ALA A 577 -5.54 24.21 -10.04
N PHE A 578 -5.23 25.34 -10.67
CA PHE A 578 -4.43 26.39 -10.06
C PHE A 578 -5.10 26.96 -8.81
N GLN A 579 -6.43 27.21 -8.87
CA GLN A 579 -7.20 27.63 -7.70
C GLN A 579 -7.12 26.61 -6.56
N ASN A 580 -7.27 25.34 -6.85
CA ASN A 580 -7.20 24.27 -5.84
C ASN A 580 -5.81 24.17 -5.20
N ILE A 581 -4.74 24.25 -6.02
CA ILE A 581 -3.37 24.30 -5.53
C ILE A 581 -3.16 25.52 -4.63
N PHE A 582 -3.69 26.66 -5.02
CA PHE A 582 -3.57 27.89 -4.25
C PHE A 582 -4.29 27.79 -2.90
N ILE A 583 -5.55 27.33 -2.86
CA ILE A 583 -6.32 27.14 -1.62
C ILE A 583 -5.59 26.15 -0.69
N SER A 584 -5.10 25.04 -1.24
CA SER A 584 -4.38 24.02 -0.44
C SER A 584 -3.00 24.50 0.02
N LYS A 585 -2.32 25.35 -0.76
CA LYS A 585 -1.08 26.00 -0.33
C LYS A 585 -1.36 27.00 0.79
N TYR A 586 -2.45 27.77 0.67
CA TYR A 586 -2.84 28.72 1.67
C TYR A 586 -3.16 28.02 3.02
N ASP A 587 -3.91 26.91 3.00
CA ASP A 587 -4.10 26.06 4.17
C ASP A 587 -2.77 25.57 4.77
N TRP A 588 -1.84 25.11 3.91
CA TRP A 588 -0.55 24.60 4.34
C TRP A 588 0.29 25.66 5.06
N ILE A 589 0.38 26.87 4.49
CA ILE A 589 1.21 27.97 5.06
C ILE A 589 0.56 28.66 6.26
N SER A 590 -0.73 28.44 6.54
CA SER A 590 -1.40 28.98 7.71
C SER A 590 -1.01 28.30 9.03
N HIS A 591 -0.26 27.18 8.96
CA HIS A 591 0.13 26.39 10.12
C HIS A 591 1.62 26.53 10.45
N GLU A 592 1.97 26.61 11.75
CA GLU A 592 3.37 26.72 12.25
C GLU A 592 4.28 25.56 11.84
N THR A 593 3.71 24.43 11.43
CA THR A 593 4.46 23.26 10.92
C THR A 593 4.95 23.45 9.50
N SER A 594 4.51 24.50 8.79
CA SER A 594 5.03 24.89 7.49
C SER A 594 6.27 25.78 7.64
N TRP A 595 7.29 25.57 6.78
CA TRP A 595 8.51 26.38 6.80
C TRP A 595 8.32 27.80 6.25
N ASP A 596 7.23 28.04 5.52
CA ASP A 596 6.83 29.33 4.95
C ASP A 596 5.66 29.98 5.71
N PHE A 597 5.35 29.50 6.92
CA PHE A 597 4.41 30.12 7.85
C PHE A 597 4.83 31.56 8.18
N GLN A 598 3.89 32.50 8.08
CA GLN A 598 4.16 33.92 8.25
C GLN A 598 3.69 34.45 9.61
N GLN A 599 2.43 34.21 9.95
CA GLN A 599 1.79 34.74 11.16
C GLN A 599 0.53 33.92 11.47
N ASN A 600 0.09 33.91 12.74
CA ASN A 600 -1.17 33.28 13.10
C ASN A 600 -2.34 34.02 12.45
N GLU A 601 -3.26 33.25 11.88
CA GLU A 601 -4.31 33.80 11.03
C GLU A 601 -5.32 34.67 11.78
N LEU A 602 -5.60 34.39 13.06
CA LEU A 602 -6.48 35.26 13.88
C LEU A 602 -5.95 36.68 13.98
N ILE A 603 -4.63 36.88 14.02
CA ILE A 603 -4.00 38.21 14.04
C ILE A 603 -4.17 38.86 12.66
N SER A 604 -3.95 38.14 11.59
CA SER A 604 -4.15 38.67 10.23
C SER A 604 -5.61 39.10 9.98
N LEU A 605 -6.59 38.45 10.63
CA LEU A 605 -8.01 38.76 10.47
C LEU A 605 -8.48 40.04 11.20
N ILE A 606 -7.64 40.66 12.06
CA ILE A 606 -7.98 41.92 12.73
C ILE A 606 -8.25 43.00 11.68
N ASP A 607 -7.46 43.09 10.64
CA ASP A 607 -7.50 44.13 9.61
C ASP A 607 -8.52 43.86 8.48
N PHE A 608 -9.16 42.69 8.48
CA PHE A 608 -10.13 42.33 7.41
C PHE A 608 -11.54 42.82 7.76
N SER A 609 -12.16 43.59 6.86
CA SER A 609 -13.56 43.95 6.94
C SER A 609 -14.51 42.78 6.58
N GLU A 610 -15.80 42.88 6.97
CA GLU A 610 -16.82 41.91 6.56
C GLU A 610 -17.03 41.87 5.03
N GLU A 611 -16.82 43.00 4.31
CA GLU A 611 -16.87 43.07 2.84
C GLU A 611 -15.70 42.34 2.21
N ASP A 612 -14.51 42.40 2.83
CA ASP A 612 -13.32 41.65 2.37
C ASP A 612 -13.55 40.15 2.50
N LEU A 613 -14.20 39.69 3.57
CA LEU A 613 -14.54 38.26 3.78
C LEU A 613 -15.60 37.78 2.79
N ALA A 614 -16.54 38.62 2.39
CA ALA A 614 -17.56 38.27 1.39
C ALA A 614 -16.97 38.23 -0.05
N THR A 615 -15.88 38.96 -0.27
CA THR A 615 -15.14 39.03 -1.55
C THR A 615 -13.79 38.33 -1.52
N VAL A 616 -13.55 37.36 -0.60
CA VAL A 616 -12.39 36.51 -0.66
C VAL A 616 -12.38 35.77 -2.00
N SER A 617 -12.16 36.57 -3.05
CA SER A 617 -11.82 36.07 -4.38
C SER A 617 -10.36 35.66 -4.32
N LEU A 618 -10.03 34.62 -5.05
CA LEU A 618 -8.65 34.16 -5.27
C LEU A 618 -7.69 35.29 -5.67
N THR A 619 -8.22 36.40 -6.19
CA THR A 619 -7.48 37.61 -6.59
C THR A 619 -6.94 38.37 -5.37
N VAL A 620 -7.70 38.45 -4.28
CA VAL A 620 -7.25 39.10 -3.02
C VAL A 620 -6.20 38.21 -2.33
N LEU A 621 -6.41 36.90 -2.30
CA LEU A 621 -5.43 35.95 -1.72
C LEU A 621 -4.12 35.90 -2.51
N CYS A 622 -4.16 36.03 -3.86
CA CYS A 622 -2.94 36.11 -4.69
C CYS A 622 -2.12 37.39 -4.41
N ASN A 623 -2.76 38.48 -4.05
CA ASN A 623 -2.08 39.74 -3.72
C ASN A 623 -1.45 39.70 -2.31
N THR A 624 -2.01 38.95 -1.37
CA THR A 624 -1.46 38.80 -0.02
C THR A 624 -0.26 37.83 0.08
N THR A 625 -0.07 36.96 -0.91
CA THR A 625 1.11 36.08 -0.98
C THR A 625 2.36 36.73 -1.63
N SER A 626 2.23 37.89 -2.22
CA SER A 626 3.35 38.67 -2.77
C SER A 626 3.82 39.78 -1.81
N HIS A 627 3.75 39.51 -0.50
CA HIS A 627 4.16 40.48 0.54
C HIS A 627 5.68 40.66 0.66
N SER A 628 6.31 41.21 -0.38
CA SER A 628 7.52 42.03 -0.19
C SER A 628 7.24 43.55 -0.06
N ASP A 629 5.98 44.02 -0.29
CA ASP A 629 5.70 45.44 -0.44
C ASP A 629 4.48 46.01 0.31
N VAL A 630 3.90 45.27 1.28
CA VAL A 630 2.77 45.84 2.09
C VAL A 630 3.21 46.36 3.48
N ALA A 631 4.47 46.51 3.72
CA ALA A 631 5.00 47.08 4.97
C ALA A 631 5.07 48.61 4.97
N THR A 632 4.32 49.36 4.12
CA THR A 632 4.29 50.83 4.12
C THR A 632 2.86 51.33 3.83
N GLN A 633 1.86 50.84 4.55
CA GLN A 633 0.68 51.70 4.78
C GLN A 633 0.77 52.20 6.22
N GLN A 634 0.68 53.50 6.33
CA GLN A 634 0.73 54.28 7.57
C GLN A 634 -0.12 53.65 8.66
N ALA A 635 0.49 53.39 9.82
CA ALA A 635 -0.23 53.13 11.06
C ALA A 635 -1.27 54.25 11.31
N ASP A 636 -2.52 53.96 11.13
CA ASP A 636 -3.59 54.76 11.73
C ASP A 636 -3.38 54.75 13.24
N GLU A 637 -3.49 55.92 13.87
CA GLU A 637 -3.16 56.19 15.27
C GLU A 637 -4.08 55.51 16.32
N ASN A 638 -4.96 54.54 15.91
CA ASN A 638 -5.76 53.74 16.82
C ASN A 638 -5.51 52.25 16.58
N PRO A 639 -4.92 51.49 17.55
CA PRO A 639 -4.86 50.06 17.47
C PRO A 639 -6.25 49.47 17.30
N CYS A 640 -6.47 48.64 16.26
CA CYS A 640 -7.76 47.96 16.08
C CYS A 640 -7.93 46.92 17.17
N ALA A 641 -8.66 47.29 18.24
CA ALA A 641 -9.02 46.34 19.29
C ALA A 641 -10.07 45.34 18.78
N ALA A 642 -9.90 44.04 19.07
CA ALA A 642 -10.77 42.98 18.54
C ALA A 642 -11.13 41.94 19.60
N LYS A 643 -12.35 41.39 19.51
CA LYS A 643 -12.78 40.25 20.31
C LYS A 643 -12.34 38.95 19.63
N LEU A 644 -11.68 38.05 20.36
CA LEU A 644 -11.27 36.75 19.84
C LEU A 644 -12.45 35.92 19.33
N GLN A 645 -13.64 36.03 19.97
CA GLN A 645 -14.82 35.33 19.49
C GLN A 645 -15.20 35.76 18.07
N ASP A 646 -15.22 37.09 17.81
CA ASP A 646 -15.56 37.64 16.50
C ASP A 646 -14.52 37.22 15.45
N LEU A 647 -13.23 37.16 15.82
CA LEU A 647 -12.15 36.71 14.92
C LEU A 647 -12.28 35.23 14.61
N VAL A 648 -12.65 34.38 15.57
CA VAL A 648 -12.91 32.96 15.33
C VAL A 648 -14.11 32.78 14.40
N GLU A 649 -15.17 33.56 14.57
CA GLU A 649 -16.35 33.56 13.66
C GLU A 649 -15.95 34.00 12.24
N ARG A 650 -15.07 35.01 12.09
CA ARG A 650 -14.49 35.41 10.79
C ARG A 650 -13.64 34.27 10.20
N TYR A 651 -12.84 33.59 10.99
CA TYR A 651 -12.05 32.41 10.59
C TYR A 651 -12.97 31.32 10.04
N HIS A 652 -14.03 30.97 10.75
CA HIS A 652 -15.01 29.98 10.28
C HIS A 652 -15.63 30.39 8.94
N LYS A 653 -16.08 31.63 8.80
CA LYS A 653 -16.72 32.14 7.58
C LYS A 653 -15.77 32.05 6.38
N LYS A 654 -14.52 32.48 6.55
CA LYS A 654 -13.47 32.41 5.53
C LYS A 654 -13.21 30.98 5.08
N TRP A 655 -12.91 30.10 6.02
CA TRP A 655 -12.53 28.73 5.72
C TRP A 655 -13.70 27.88 5.24
N ASN A 656 -14.92 28.12 5.68
CA ASN A 656 -16.12 27.52 5.07
C ASN A 656 -16.22 27.89 3.59
N THR A 657 -15.98 29.15 3.23
CA THR A 657 -16.02 29.59 1.83
C THR A 657 -14.95 28.89 0.98
N LEU A 658 -13.70 28.83 1.46
CA LEU A 658 -12.59 28.19 0.76
C LEU A 658 -12.77 26.66 0.66
N PHE A 659 -13.28 26.03 1.73
CA PHE A 659 -13.56 24.60 1.74
C PHE A 659 -14.64 24.23 0.72
N MET A 660 -15.74 24.95 0.69
CA MET A 660 -16.83 24.70 -0.26
C MET A 660 -16.42 25.05 -1.69
N GLN A 661 -15.56 26.07 -1.89
CA GLN A 661 -15.01 26.38 -3.21
C GLN A 661 -14.10 25.23 -3.72
N LEU A 662 -13.23 24.69 -2.86
CA LEU A 662 -12.39 23.55 -3.21
C LEU A 662 -13.22 22.31 -3.54
N HIS A 663 -14.26 22.03 -2.75
CA HIS A 663 -15.20 20.95 -3.00
C HIS A 663 -15.90 21.09 -4.36
N ALA A 664 -16.50 22.25 -4.63
CA ALA A 664 -17.16 22.52 -5.91
C ALA A 664 -16.21 22.43 -7.10
N ASN A 665 -14.96 22.89 -6.94
CA ASN A 665 -13.94 22.80 -7.96
C ASN A 665 -13.54 21.32 -8.23
N GLU A 666 -13.42 20.47 -7.21
CA GLU A 666 -13.13 19.06 -7.39
C GLU A 666 -14.26 18.32 -8.11
N GLU A 667 -15.53 18.63 -7.79
CA GLU A 667 -16.69 18.07 -8.50
C GLU A 667 -16.73 18.53 -9.97
N GLU A 668 -16.44 19.81 -10.24
CA GLU A 668 -16.40 20.34 -11.60
C GLU A 668 -15.27 19.69 -12.42
N LEU A 669 -14.08 19.51 -11.85
CA LEU A 669 -12.99 18.79 -12.51
C LEU A 669 -13.39 17.34 -12.81
N ASN A 670 -14.04 16.65 -11.87
CA ASN A 670 -14.55 15.30 -12.11
C ASN A 670 -15.56 15.27 -13.26
N ARG A 671 -16.51 16.22 -13.29
CA ARG A 671 -17.51 16.34 -14.38
C ARG A 671 -16.82 16.49 -15.73
N GLN A 672 -15.85 17.41 -15.84
CA GLN A 672 -15.13 17.66 -17.08
C GLN A 672 -14.31 16.43 -17.53
N PHE A 673 -13.61 15.76 -16.62
CA PHE A 673 -12.87 14.54 -16.99
C PHE A 673 -13.81 13.37 -17.34
N ILE A 674 -14.93 13.19 -16.65
CA ILE A 674 -15.95 12.20 -17.00
C ILE A 674 -16.43 12.42 -18.43
N ASP A 675 -16.71 13.68 -18.82
CA ASP A 675 -17.14 14.05 -20.17
C ASP A 675 -16.05 13.82 -21.23
N ILE A 676 -14.79 14.22 -20.94
CA ILE A 676 -13.65 14.02 -21.84
C ILE A 676 -13.43 12.53 -22.17
N TYR A 677 -13.71 11.66 -21.21
CA TYR A 677 -13.50 10.23 -21.36
C TYR A 677 -14.77 9.47 -21.78
N GLY A 678 -15.94 10.12 -21.79
CA GLY A 678 -17.23 9.53 -22.17
C GLY A 678 -17.69 8.49 -21.15
N LEU A 679 -17.62 8.81 -19.86
CA LEU A 679 -17.89 7.89 -18.75
C LEU A 679 -19.11 8.32 -17.90
N GLN A 680 -20.03 9.11 -18.47
CA GLN A 680 -21.20 9.65 -17.77
C GLN A 680 -22.13 8.57 -17.22
N ASP A 681 -22.21 7.42 -17.90
CA ASP A 681 -23.01 6.26 -17.48
C ASP A 681 -22.31 5.39 -16.39
N GLU A 682 -21.02 5.65 -16.14
CA GLU A 682 -20.19 4.82 -15.25
C GLU A 682 -19.78 5.55 -13.97
N LEU A 683 -19.66 6.88 -14.00
CA LEU A 683 -19.13 7.68 -12.91
C LEU A 683 -20.01 8.91 -12.62
N THR A 684 -20.10 9.27 -11.35
CA THR A 684 -20.68 10.55 -10.92
C THR A 684 -19.59 11.51 -10.47
N PRO A 685 -19.76 12.83 -10.64
CA PRO A 685 -18.76 13.83 -10.25
C PRO A 685 -18.65 14.03 -8.74
N ASP A 686 -19.63 13.58 -7.94
CA ASP A 686 -19.79 13.90 -6.52
C ASP A 686 -18.53 13.58 -5.70
N VAL A 687 -18.16 14.47 -4.80
CA VAL A 687 -17.02 14.30 -3.90
C VAL A 687 -17.52 14.34 -2.45
N PRO A 688 -17.32 13.31 -1.64
CA PRO A 688 -17.64 13.35 -0.22
C PRO A 688 -16.82 14.44 0.51
N LEU A 689 -17.45 15.21 1.42
CA LEU A 689 -16.75 16.28 2.15
C LEU A 689 -15.51 15.79 2.92
N ASN A 690 -15.53 14.57 3.43
CA ASN A 690 -14.40 13.96 4.15
C ASN A 690 -13.22 13.57 3.24
N GLU A 691 -13.34 13.73 1.93
CA GLU A 691 -12.24 13.57 0.97
C GLU A 691 -11.51 14.88 0.68
N ILE A 692 -12.07 16.03 1.07
CA ILE A 692 -11.41 17.32 0.95
C ILE A 692 -10.24 17.41 1.93
N THR A 693 -9.08 17.88 1.46
CA THR A 693 -7.80 17.71 2.16
C THR A 693 -7.19 19.02 2.70
N ILE A 694 -8.04 19.97 3.10
CA ILE A 694 -7.67 21.15 3.90
C ILE A 694 -8.29 21.04 5.30
N LEU A 695 -7.85 21.86 6.25
CA LEU A 695 -8.29 21.85 7.65
C LEU A 695 -8.12 20.47 8.32
N GLN A 696 -6.99 19.81 8.09
CA GLN A 696 -6.72 18.43 8.53
C GLN A 696 -5.93 18.34 9.86
N GLN A 697 -5.75 19.44 10.57
CA GLN A 697 -5.08 19.46 11.88
C GLN A 697 -6.09 19.47 13.05
N ASP A 698 -7.21 18.78 12.89
CA ASP A 698 -8.30 18.66 13.84
C ASP A 698 -9.13 19.95 14.05
N GLU A 699 -9.00 20.96 13.16
CA GLU A 699 -9.81 22.20 13.22
C GLU A 699 -11.29 21.93 13.00
N VAL A 700 -11.59 20.92 12.20
CA VAL A 700 -12.97 20.55 11.84
C VAL A 700 -13.18 19.04 11.88
N SER A 701 -14.42 18.65 12.11
CA SER A 701 -14.95 17.30 11.79
C SER A 701 -16.16 17.45 10.86
N ILE A 702 -16.49 16.40 10.14
CA ILE A 702 -17.64 16.38 9.23
C ILE A 702 -18.83 15.76 9.96
N GLU A 703 -19.91 16.53 10.12
CA GLU A 703 -21.20 16.04 10.63
C GLU A 703 -22.29 16.25 9.56
N GLY A 704 -22.76 15.13 8.97
CA GLY A 704 -23.68 15.19 7.83
C GLY A 704 -23.03 15.88 6.61
N ASN A 705 -23.61 16.99 6.16
CA ASN A 705 -23.10 17.81 5.03
C ASN A 705 -22.53 19.16 5.48
N ALA A 706 -22.01 19.26 6.70
CA ALA A 706 -21.48 20.49 7.25
C ALA A 706 -20.17 20.28 8.02
N LEU A 707 -19.39 21.36 8.13
CA LEU A 707 -18.21 21.41 8.98
C LEU A 707 -18.66 21.69 10.43
N LYS A 708 -18.16 20.87 11.35
CA LYS A 708 -18.24 21.15 12.78
C LYS A 708 -16.88 21.64 13.26
N TRP A 709 -16.85 22.86 13.76
CA TRP A 709 -15.64 23.55 14.19
C TRP A 709 -15.18 23.13 15.59
N HIS A 710 -13.87 23.10 15.78
CA HIS A 710 -13.20 22.84 17.05
C HIS A 710 -12.39 24.08 17.46
N ASP A 711 -13.07 25.08 17.99
CA ASP A 711 -12.51 26.39 18.37
C ASP A 711 -11.31 26.25 19.31
N GLU A 712 -11.33 25.23 20.16
CA GLU A 712 -10.20 24.93 21.03
C GLU A 712 -8.88 24.68 20.28
N VAL A 713 -8.96 24.07 19.09
CA VAL A 713 -7.75 23.80 18.26
C VAL A 713 -7.21 25.12 17.70
N ILE A 714 -8.09 25.98 17.22
CA ILE A 714 -7.75 27.30 16.67
C ILE A 714 -7.05 28.16 17.73
N LEU A 715 -7.63 28.18 18.95
CA LEU A 715 -7.05 28.94 20.08
C LEU A 715 -5.75 28.33 20.60
N LYS A 716 -5.58 27.00 20.55
CA LYS A 716 -4.31 26.33 20.87
C LYS A 716 -3.21 26.70 19.87
N GLN A 717 -3.51 26.82 18.60
CA GLN A 717 -2.59 27.31 17.57
C GLN A 717 -2.18 28.76 17.85
N LEU A 718 -3.09 29.63 18.30
CA LEU A 718 -2.79 30.99 18.70
C LEU A 718 -1.82 31.02 19.91
N LEU A 719 -2.05 30.19 20.94
CA LEU A 719 -1.17 30.14 22.11
C LEU A 719 0.20 29.53 21.78
N SER A 720 0.28 28.58 20.84
CA SER A 720 1.57 28.07 20.33
C SER A 720 2.35 29.18 19.63
N TYR A 721 1.69 29.97 18.78
CA TYR A 721 2.30 31.13 18.16
C TYR A 721 2.76 32.18 19.18
N ALA A 722 1.95 32.48 20.20
CA ALA A 722 2.32 33.39 21.28
C ALA A 722 3.59 32.93 22.00
N ALA A 723 3.73 31.62 22.31
CA ALA A 723 4.97 31.05 22.84
C ALA A 723 6.16 31.30 21.91
N GLY A 724 5.94 31.18 20.60
CA GLY A 724 6.95 31.51 19.59
C GLY A 724 7.38 32.97 19.60
N VAL A 725 6.44 33.90 19.79
CA VAL A 725 6.72 35.33 19.91
C VAL A 725 7.57 35.60 21.16
N TRP A 726 7.22 35.04 22.32
CA TRP A 726 8.00 35.22 23.56
C TRP A 726 9.43 34.68 23.44
N MET A 727 9.59 33.56 22.77
CA MET A 727 10.88 32.93 22.55
C MET A 727 11.72 33.56 21.43
N GLY A 728 11.15 34.56 20.73
CA GLY A 728 11.78 35.22 19.59
C GLY A 728 11.79 34.37 18.31
N ARG A 729 11.08 33.25 18.28
CA ARG A 729 10.91 32.49 17.04
C ARG A 729 10.17 33.29 15.98
N TYR A 730 9.20 34.08 16.41
CA TYR A 730 8.42 35.02 15.60
C TYR A 730 8.48 36.42 16.18
N ARG A 731 8.13 37.42 15.37
CA ARG A 731 7.85 38.79 15.79
C ARG A 731 6.50 39.23 15.25
N LEU A 732 5.82 40.09 15.99
CA LEU A 732 4.51 40.63 15.55
C LEU A 732 4.66 41.70 14.46
N ASP A 733 5.80 42.40 14.42
CA ASP A 733 6.12 43.43 13.45
C ASP A 733 6.81 42.95 12.17
N LYS A 734 7.10 41.64 12.08
CA LYS A 734 7.75 41.00 10.93
C LYS A 734 7.16 39.63 10.62
N SER A 735 6.89 39.37 9.36
CA SER A 735 6.40 38.09 8.90
C SER A 735 7.44 36.98 8.94
N GLY A 736 7.03 35.76 9.25
CA GLY A 736 7.86 34.55 9.20
C GLY A 736 8.78 34.32 10.37
N LEU A 737 9.75 33.45 10.21
CA LEU A 737 10.70 33.08 11.24
C LEU A 737 11.69 34.19 11.52
N HIS A 738 11.91 34.48 12.82
CA HIS A 738 12.93 35.41 13.29
C HIS A 738 14.14 34.66 13.85
N ILE A 739 14.06 34.04 15.03
CA ILE A 739 15.14 33.23 15.58
C ILE A 739 14.85 31.76 15.45
N ALA A 740 15.57 31.07 14.57
CA ALA A 740 15.54 29.62 14.40
C ALA A 740 16.96 29.05 14.20
N HIS A 741 17.91 29.57 14.97
CA HIS A 741 19.33 29.22 14.96
C HIS A 741 19.94 29.41 16.34
N PRO A 742 21.07 28.72 16.67
CA PRO A 742 21.76 28.90 17.94
C PRO A 742 22.48 30.23 18.00
N ASN A 743 22.65 30.75 19.25
CA ASN A 743 23.40 31.98 19.55
C ASN A 743 22.90 33.22 18.81
N PRO A 744 21.65 33.66 19.06
CA PRO A 744 21.11 34.86 18.48
C PRO A 744 21.98 36.08 18.85
N THR A 745 22.03 37.04 17.93
CA THR A 745 22.73 38.30 18.20
C THR A 745 21.98 39.20 19.20
N THR A 746 22.65 40.17 19.74
CA THR A 746 22.00 41.14 20.64
C THR A 746 20.89 41.91 19.93
N GLU A 747 21.08 42.24 18.65
CA GLU A 747 20.10 42.92 17.80
C GLU A 747 18.84 42.09 17.56
N GLU A 748 18.99 40.77 17.44
CA GLU A 748 17.85 39.85 17.28
C GLU A 748 17.04 39.71 18.55
N LEU A 749 17.61 40.01 19.73
CA LEU A 749 16.97 39.95 21.04
C LEU A 749 16.44 41.32 21.50
N GLU A 750 16.67 42.38 20.73
CA GLU A 750 16.19 43.72 21.09
C GLU A 750 14.67 43.78 21.14
N PRO A 751 14.09 44.42 22.15
CA PRO A 751 12.67 44.72 22.20
C PRO A 751 12.20 45.52 20.97
N TYR A 752 10.96 45.32 20.57
CA TYR A 752 10.37 46.03 19.44
C TYR A 752 8.97 46.58 19.80
N THR A 753 8.48 47.50 18.98
CA THR A 753 7.17 48.11 19.19
C THR A 753 6.10 47.49 18.31
N TYR A 754 4.96 47.12 18.89
CA TYR A 754 3.76 46.65 18.17
C TYR A 754 2.51 47.25 18.83
N ASN A 755 1.62 47.84 18.06
CA ASN A 755 0.39 48.54 18.55
C ASN A 755 0.65 49.53 19.68
N GLY A 756 1.79 50.20 19.68
CA GLY A 756 2.19 51.15 20.72
C GLY A 756 2.75 50.54 22.01
N HIS A 757 2.79 49.20 22.08
CA HIS A 757 3.35 48.43 23.20
C HIS A 757 4.77 47.98 22.89
N THR A 758 5.63 47.93 23.91
CA THR A 758 6.97 47.34 23.79
C THR A 758 6.90 45.83 24.04
N ILE A 759 7.28 45.06 23.05
CA ILE A 759 7.30 43.59 23.13
C ILE A 759 8.71 43.14 23.42
N GLU A 760 8.90 42.45 24.53
CA GLU A 760 10.19 41.93 24.98
C GLU A 760 10.35 40.46 24.50
N ILE A 761 11.49 40.13 23.94
CA ILE A 761 11.91 38.76 23.64
C ILE A 761 12.60 38.20 24.88
N ASP A 762 12.24 36.99 25.29
CA ASP A 762 12.85 36.31 26.43
C ASP A 762 14.36 36.23 26.24
N ASP A 763 15.15 36.59 27.30
CA ASP A 763 16.59 36.70 27.19
C ASP A 763 17.33 35.36 27.13
N ASP A 764 16.79 34.33 27.78
CA ASP A 764 17.41 33.00 27.88
C ASP A 764 16.68 31.89 27.08
N GLY A 765 15.51 32.18 26.55
CA GLY A 765 14.67 31.21 25.79
C GLY A 765 14.05 30.14 26.67
N ILE A 766 13.79 30.47 27.95
CA ILE A 766 13.20 29.58 28.96
C ILE A 766 12.09 30.29 29.70
N PHE A 767 10.85 29.81 29.60
CA PHE A 767 9.77 30.37 30.40
C PHE A 767 9.09 29.32 31.30
N PRO A 768 8.73 29.70 32.54
CA PRO A 768 8.05 28.83 33.49
C PRO A 768 6.60 28.55 33.10
N LEU A 769 6.15 27.32 33.37
CA LEU A 769 4.76 26.89 33.32
C LEU A 769 4.20 26.80 34.73
N MET A 770 4.17 27.89 35.43
CA MET A 770 3.82 27.98 36.85
C MET A 770 2.52 28.74 37.04
N ALA A 771 1.97 28.70 38.27
CA ALA A 771 0.83 29.50 38.63
C ALA A 771 1.14 31.01 38.53
N ALA A 772 0.16 31.83 38.25
CA ALA A 772 0.33 33.27 38.10
C ALA A 772 0.91 33.95 39.33
N ASP A 773 0.63 33.41 40.53
CA ASP A 773 1.12 33.92 41.84
C ASP A 773 2.45 33.27 42.25
N SER A 774 3.10 32.51 41.40
CA SER A 774 4.36 31.79 41.70
C SER A 774 5.59 32.67 41.90
N GLY A 775 5.46 33.99 41.65
CA GLY A 775 6.56 34.95 41.74
C GLY A 775 7.43 35.07 40.49
N PHE A 776 7.23 34.22 39.47
CA PHE A 776 7.90 34.34 38.18
C PHE A 776 7.18 35.38 37.31
N THR A 777 7.85 36.46 36.98
CA THR A 777 7.28 37.54 36.16
C THR A 777 7.16 37.19 34.68
N ASP A 778 7.96 36.18 34.23
CA ASP A 778 8.04 35.69 32.86
C ASP A 778 7.24 34.39 32.66
N ASN A 779 6.34 34.01 33.57
CA ASN A 779 5.55 32.79 33.45
C ASN A 779 4.51 32.87 32.32
N ALA A 780 4.15 31.69 31.76
CA ALA A 780 3.26 31.57 30.62
C ALA A 780 1.86 32.22 30.83
N CYS A 781 1.31 32.20 32.06
CA CYS A 781 0.00 32.76 32.36
C CYS A 781 0.01 34.29 32.25
N LEU A 782 1.00 34.94 32.85
CA LEU A 782 1.15 36.41 32.80
C LEU A 782 1.47 36.87 31.37
N ARG A 783 2.37 36.16 30.69
CA ARG A 783 2.69 36.47 29.28
C ARG A 783 1.47 36.29 28.37
N THR A 784 0.58 35.29 28.63
CA THR A 784 -0.67 35.14 27.86
C THR A 784 -1.56 36.35 28.03
N ALA A 785 -1.77 36.81 29.28
CA ALA A 785 -2.61 38.00 29.55
C ALA A 785 -2.03 39.24 28.87
N GLN A 786 -0.71 39.42 28.93
CA GLN A 786 -0.03 40.52 28.26
C GLN A 786 -0.17 40.45 26.74
N PHE A 787 0.11 39.27 26.15
CA PHE A 787 -0.02 39.03 24.69
C PHE A 787 -1.45 39.35 24.18
N VAL A 788 -2.45 38.89 24.92
CA VAL A 788 -3.86 39.16 24.55
C VAL A 788 -4.17 40.66 24.62
N SER A 789 -3.64 41.36 25.60
CA SER A 789 -3.75 42.82 25.71
C SER A 789 -3.05 43.59 24.59
N ASP A 790 -1.80 43.21 24.29
CA ASP A 790 -0.97 43.90 23.31
C ASP A 790 -1.44 43.68 21.87
N VAL A 791 -1.98 42.49 21.56
CA VAL A 791 -2.42 42.13 20.22
C VAL A 791 -3.86 42.49 19.94
N PHE A 792 -4.77 42.22 20.88
CA PHE A 792 -6.21 42.36 20.68
C PHE A 792 -6.85 43.57 21.44
N GLY A 793 -6.03 44.38 22.13
CA GLY A 793 -6.45 45.58 22.85
C GLY A 793 -6.75 45.29 24.32
N ALA A 794 -6.29 46.18 25.19
CA ALA A 794 -6.44 46.08 26.65
C ALA A 794 -7.93 46.10 27.09
N GLU A 795 -8.80 46.78 26.35
CA GLU A 795 -10.23 46.89 26.61
C GLU A 795 -10.99 45.55 26.50
N TYR A 796 -10.50 44.60 25.65
CA TYR A 796 -11.09 43.26 25.48
C TYR A 796 -10.28 42.18 26.20
N GLN A 797 -9.21 42.50 26.89
CA GLN A 797 -8.33 41.52 27.54
C GLN A 797 -9.11 40.49 28.38
N VAL A 798 -9.93 40.97 29.31
CA VAL A 798 -10.70 40.09 30.22
C VAL A 798 -11.72 39.25 29.46
N GLU A 799 -12.40 39.84 28.48
CA GLU A 799 -13.38 39.11 27.64
C GLU A 799 -12.71 38.02 26.82
N ASN A 800 -11.56 38.32 26.22
CA ASN A 800 -10.80 37.40 25.41
C ASN A 800 -10.20 36.25 26.23
N LEU A 801 -9.65 36.52 27.42
CA LEU A 801 -9.16 35.49 28.33
C LEU A 801 -10.28 34.56 28.80
N ASN A 802 -11.44 35.12 29.16
CA ASN A 802 -12.63 34.34 29.52
C ASN A 802 -13.15 33.48 28.33
N TYR A 803 -13.04 33.99 27.11
CA TYR A 803 -13.42 33.21 25.92
C TYR A 803 -12.49 32.00 25.74
N ILE A 804 -11.19 32.19 25.91
CA ILE A 804 -10.20 31.09 25.84
C ILE A 804 -10.51 30.01 26.89
N GLU A 805 -10.70 30.43 28.16
CA GLU A 805 -10.95 29.50 29.28
C GLU A 805 -12.26 28.74 29.13
N ARG A 806 -13.33 29.44 28.69
CA ARG A 806 -14.62 28.82 28.40
C ARG A 806 -14.53 27.80 27.28
N THR A 807 -13.81 28.09 26.21
CA THR A 807 -13.63 27.20 25.06
C THR A 807 -12.81 25.98 25.46
N PHE A 808 -11.77 26.14 26.28
CA PHE A 808 -10.96 25.02 26.78
C PHE A 808 -11.67 24.21 27.88
N GLY A 809 -12.70 24.76 28.55
CA GLY A 809 -13.32 24.16 29.73
C GLY A 809 -12.39 24.03 30.92
N LYS A 810 -11.34 24.87 30.98
CA LYS A 810 -10.31 24.92 32.02
C LYS A 810 -9.62 26.30 32.04
N THR A 811 -8.92 26.60 33.13
CA THR A 811 -8.15 27.84 33.19
C THR A 811 -6.92 27.82 32.27
N ILE A 812 -6.45 28.98 31.86
CA ILE A 812 -5.20 29.15 31.09
C ILE A 812 -4.01 28.54 31.82
N GLU A 813 -3.97 28.68 33.15
CA GLU A 813 -2.96 28.07 34.00
C GLU A 813 -2.97 26.53 33.85
N GLN A 814 -4.14 25.90 33.95
CA GLN A 814 -4.29 24.46 33.81
C GLN A 814 -3.87 23.98 32.43
N TYR A 815 -4.17 24.75 31.40
CA TYR A 815 -3.75 24.43 30.03
C TYR A 815 -2.22 24.41 29.90
N TRP A 816 -1.53 25.51 30.33
CA TRP A 816 -0.06 25.58 30.24
C TRP A 816 0.64 24.49 31.03
N GLN A 817 0.18 24.22 32.28
CA GLN A 817 0.82 23.23 33.15
C GLN A 817 0.60 21.77 32.73
N LYS A 818 -0.57 21.43 32.11
CA LYS A 818 -0.96 20.03 31.94
C LYS A 818 -1.05 19.61 30.48
N ASP A 819 -1.41 20.50 29.57
CA ASP A 819 -1.84 20.14 28.24
C ASP A 819 -0.97 20.72 27.12
N PHE A 820 -0.47 21.94 27.24
CA PHE A 820 0.31 22.62 26.21
C PHE A 820 1.43 21.74 25.62
N TRP A 821 2.27 21.14 26.48
CA TRP A 821 3.37 20.32 25.97
C TRP A 821 2.90 19.06 25.25
N LYS A 822 1.78 18.46 25.64
CA LYS A 822 1.19 17.32 24.95
C LYS A 822 0.70 17.73 23.57
N ASP A 823 -0.02 18.87 23.49
CA ASP A 823 -0.54 19.39 22.24
C ASP A 823 0.61 19.80 21.30
N HIS A 824 1.62 20.49 21.83
CA HIS A 824 2.83 20.88 21.10
C HIS A 824 3.57 19.65 20.55
N LYS A 825 3.75 18.61 21.37
CA LYS A 825 4.37 17.36 20.93
C LYS A 825 3.57 16.66 19.85
N LYS A 826 2.23 16.67 19.93
CA LYS A 826 1.34 16.14 18.89
C LYS A 826 1.46 16.93 17.59
N MET A 827 1.39 18.27 17.66
CA MET A 827 1.52 19.18 16.52
C MET A 827 2.82 18.95 15.73
N TYR A 828 3.92 18.79 16.43
CA TYR A 828 5.25 18.57 15.85
C TYR A 828 5.61 17.06 15.71
N GLN A 829 4.64 16.18 15.58
CA GLN A 829 4.78 14.74 15.27
C GLN A 829 5.79 14.02 16.20
N ASN A 830 5.71 14.28 17.51
CA ASN A 830 6.62 13.81 18.55
C ASN A 830 8.09 14.30 18.39
N ARG A 831 8.31 15.39 17.66
CA ARG A 831 9.59 16.09 17.48
C ARG A 831 9.46 17.54 17.91
N PRO A 832 9.19 17.80 19.21
CA PRO A 832 8.89 19.15 19.69
C PRO A 832 10.07 20.09 19.54
N ILE A 833 9.77 21.36 19.24
CA ILE A 833 10.77 22.44 19.23
C ILE A 833 10.84 23.16 20.58
N TYR A 834 9.83 23.04 21.41
CA TYR A 834 9.82 23.49 22.80
C TYR A 834 9.88 22.29 23.72
N TRP A 835 10.89 22.22 24.59
CA TRP A 835 11.16 21.07 25.43
C TRP A 835 10.75 21.34 26.87
N LEU A 836 9.94 20.47 27.45
CA LEU A 836 9.49 20.54 28.84
C LEU A 836 10.60 20.02 29.76
N PHE A 837 10.99 20.83 30.71
CA PHE A 837 11.80 20.45 31.87
C PHE A 837 10.93 20.56 33.11
N ALA A 838 10.94 19.50 33.95
CA ALA A 838 10.13 19.43 35.15
C ALA A 838 10.92 18.84 36.30
N SER A 839 10.69 19.37 37.52
CA SER A 839 11.19 18.76 38.75
C SER A 839 10.54 17.40 38.98
N LYS A 840 11.18 16.51 39.72
CA LYS A 840 10.68 15.14 39.96
C LYS A 840 9.25 15.07 40.49
N LYS A 841 8.82 16.06 41.25
CA LYS A 841 7.45 16.16 41.81
C LYS A 841 6.52 17.06 41.02
N GLY A 842 6.98 17.65 39.93
CA GLY A 842 6.21 18.61 39.12
C GLY A 842 5.98 19.97 39.77
N THR A 843 6.69 20.26 40.86
CA THR A 843 6.59 21.54 41.59
C THR A 843 7.25 22.73 40.88
N PHE A 844 8.05 22.45 39.88
CA PHE A 844 8.58 23.42 38.93
C PHE A 844 8.55 22.80 37.55
N GLN A 845 8.08 23.56 36.57
CA GLN A 845 8.05 23.19 35.16
C GLN A 845 8.41 24.42 34.33
N CYS A 846 9.19 24.21 33.28
CA CYS A 846 9.49 25.25 32.31
C CYS A 846 9.64 24.68 30.90
N ILE A 847 9.47 25.53 29.91
CA ILE A 847 9.71 25.23 28.49
C ILE A 847 11.02 25.90 28.10
N ALA A 848 11.85 25.18 27.34
CA ALA A 848 13.06 25.72 26.70
C ALA A 848 12.99 25.54 25.17
N TYR A 849 13.37 26.59 24.43
CA TYR A 849 13.31 26.60 22.98
C TYR A 849 14.56 25.93 22.37
N LEU A 850 14.36 24.86 21.58
CA LEU A 850 15.40 24.02 20.98
C LEU A 850 16.54 24.83 20.32
N HIS A 851 16.20 25.80 19.49
CA HIS A 851 17.17 26.59 18.73
C HIS A 851 17.95 27.60 19.56
N ARG A 852 17.51 27.86 20.82
CA ARG A 852 18.21 28.73 21.78
C ARG A 852 18.91 27.94 22.90
N MET A 853 18.77 26.60 22.91
CA MET A 853 19.44 25.76 23.89
C MET A 853 20.95 25.79 23.68
N THR A 854 21.67 25.87 24.80
CA THR A 854 23.12 25.85 24.91
C THR A 854 23.54 24.77 25.91
N PRO A 855 24.84 24.39 25.99
CA PRO A 855 25.31 23.49 27.03
C PRO A 855 25.03 24.01 28.46
N TYR A 856 24.81 25.31 28.62
CA TYR A 856 24.49 25.95 29.90
C TYR A 856 23.00 26.01 30.22
N THR A 857 22.12 25.62 29.33
CA THR A 857 20.66 25.62 29.53
C THR A 857 20.22 24.88 30.82
N PRO A 858 20.79 23.70 31.17
CA PRO A 858 20.46 23.04 32.45
C PRO A 858 20.79 23.85 33.69
N GLU A 859 21.92 24.62 33.66
CA GLU A 859 22.32 25.50 34.77
C GLU A 859 21.36 26.69 34.88
N ARG A 860 20.99 27.31 33.77
CA ARG A 860 20.00 28.40 33.72
C ARG A 860 18.64 27.94 34.29
N ILE A 861 18.16 26.78 33.91
CA ILE A 861 16.91 26.20 34.46
C ILE A 861 17.03 25.98 35.98
N ARG A 862 18.20 25.63 36.51
CA ARG A 862 18.39 25.49 37.95
C ARG A 862 18.43 26.83 38.67
N SER A 863 18.90 27.85 38.02
CA SER A 863 19.03 29.21 38.61
C SER A 863 17.69 29.95 38.60
N LYS A 864 16.81 29.68 37.68
CA LYS A 864 15.40 30.14 37.70
C LYS A 864 14.66 29.50 38.85
#